data_811c66d67947bcbac680389adf8c8824
#
_entry.id   811c66d67947bcbac680389adf8c8824
#
_cell.length_a   1.000
_cell.length_b   1.000
_cell.length_c   1.000
_cell.angle_alpha   90.00
_cell.angle_beta   90.00
_cell.angle_gamma   90.00
#
_symmetry.space_group_name_H-M   'P 1'
#
loop_
_entity.id
_entity.type
_entity.pdbx_description
1 polymer ?
#
loop_
_entity_poly.entity_id
_entity_poly.type
_entity_poly.pdbx_seq_one_letter_code
_entity_poly.pdbx_strand_id
1 'polypeptide(L)'
;MRVKDEPTAVVYTDPKTGKYTLSVPVSDTYTLQVDPLYPGYKRNSREIQVGSADVTHDVDASVDQTTCSAAGYGLHYDGATESFDGTTTPSGWTVDDKLGNGQTWVFNDPAKRGNKTGGSGGFAVIDSSRYGRGTSQDSSLISPVMDFSRRTHPSLSFRTDYFGLAGQTGDVDLSVDGGQTWTNVWHHTTDSVRGPRTELVDLSQAAGKANVQVRFHFTASYGWWWQVDDVFLGDRTCDPAPGGLVVGQVTDKNTGDAINGASVTSADKPTEKTTSVATPKDPNLGDGFYWMFSSLTGEHTFSATAGNSYSAHDITVNVAPHQATDGTFALPAPRIAVPAQVSESVDWQGKGSSTVTLKNTGSAPATVKIGKQPGGHQPAAAQKGAPLQEVKGHYSPLRIRPGKTTRPAAAKPSAMPYEAPWTTVADYPVPVMESAVATLDGKVYSVGGFDGTKFLNNAYAYDPAAQAWSALPKLSMARSGAQAAAYGGKIYVFGGWDTYERPVAKTEIYDPATGAWSTGADNPKPWAAAAVTVLGGKIYIIGGCTGTDCGRTDVQAYDPASDSWSSGMAYPEPISWLGCGAIANKLYCAGGASSGSSTKHAYSYDPSSHSWTAVADLPIDSWGMGYSTADGKLLVSGGVTDGFTTITNRGYAYDPGSDTWTALPNSNNAVYRGGSACGFYKIGGATEGWNAVKNSELLPGYDQCVGIPWLSVDRTEVTIQPGESVDINVSFDANVTEITQPGTLTAQLTVSAKTPYGAIPSVPVALTVNPPKTWGKITGTVTGVGCTGTSAPLTGATVRISSKTASYTLRTDRNGQYVLWLDVSNNPLTVIAAKDGWASQTRSVKVKQGTATMADFSLEPDRTCP
;
A
#
# COMPACT_ATOMS: atom_id res chain seq x y z
N MET A 1 -15.81 21.22 -30.77
CA MET A 1 -16.11 21.59 -32.17
C MET A 1 -14.80 21.83 -32.91
N ARG A 2 -14.72 21.46 -34.17
CA ARG A 2 -13.51 21.65 -34.98
C ARG A 2 -13.88 21.76 -36.45
N VAL A 3 -12.98 22.31 -37.24
CA VAL A 3 -13.05 22.18 -38.72
C VAL A 3 -12.49 20.81 -39.08
N LYS A 4 -13.17 20.04 -39.94
CA LYS A 4 -12.90 18.63 -40.21
C LYS A 4 -11.46 18.33 -40.65
N ASP A 5 -10.91 19.17 -41.50
CA ASP A 5 -9.60 18.95 -42.12
C ASP A 5 -8.51 19.87 -41.54
N GLU A 6 -8.82 20.64 -40.48
CA GLU A 6 -7.88 21.49 -39.74
C GLU A 6 -7.81 21.08 -38.27
N PRO A 7 -6.96 20.14 -37.89
CA PRO A 7 -6.93 19.57 -36.52
C PRO A 7 -6.49 20.56 -35.43
N THR A 8 -5.94 21.71 -35.78
CA THR A 8 -5.48 22.73 -34.83
C THR A 8 -6.57 23.69 -34.38
N ALA A 9 -7.67 23.80 -35.12
CA ALA A 9 -8.80 24.68 -34.80
C ALA A 9 -9.88 23.90 -34.03
N VAL A 10 -9.59 23.57 -32.76
CA VAL A 10 -10.55 22.94 -31.85
C VAL A 10 -11.00 23.95 -30.82
N VAL A 11 -12.30 24.08 -30.64
CA VAL A 11 -12.91 24.89 -29.57
C VAL A 11 -13.92 24.03 -28.79
N TYR A 12 -14.15 24.39 -27.56
CA TYR A 12 -15.11 23.74 -26.67
C TYR A 12 -16.28 24.67 -26.42
N THR A 13 -17.45 24.08 -26.23
CA THR A 13 -18.63 24.85 -25.84
C THR A 13 -18.54 25.28 -24.37
N ASP A 14 -19.03 26.47 -24.05
CA ASP A 14 -19.24 26.85 -22.67
C ASP A 14 -20.24 25.91 -21.99
N PRO A 15 -19.92 25.33 -20.85
CA PRO A 15 -20.71 24.25 -20.21
C PRO A 15 -22.07 24.72 -19.71
N LYS A 16 -22.26 26.00 -19.46
CA LYS A 16 -23.52 26.57 -18.95
C LYS A 16 -24.41 27.09 -20.06
N THR A 17 -23.80 27.71 -21.09
CA THR A 17 -24.54 28.42 -22.16
C THR A 17 -24.54 27.69 -23.49
N GLY A 18 -23.68 26.68 -23.65
CA GLY A 18 -23.45 25.96 -24.91
C GLY A 18 -22.76 26.78 -26.00
N LYS A 19 -22.40 28.06 -25.71
CA LYS A 19 -21.80 28.94 -26.70
C LYS A 19 -20.38 28.54 -27.05
N TYR A 20 -20.00 28.77 -28.28
CA TYR A 20 -18.65 28.58 -28.78
C TYR A 20 -18.28 29.68 -29.77
N THR A 21 -17.00 29.93 -29.95
CA THR A 21 -16.48 30.80 -31.02
C THR A 21 -15.32 30.10 -31.69
N LEU A 22 -15.41 29.91 -32.98
CA LEU A 22 -14.39 29.29 -33.82
C LEU A 22 -13.97 30.28 -34.89
N SER A 23 -12.67 30.67 -34.88
CA SER A 23 -12.12 31.56 -35.89
C SER A 23 -11.52 30.78 -37.06
N VAL A 24 -11.84 31.16 -38.25
CA VAL A 24 -11.29 30.57 -39.48
C VAL A 24 -10.58 31.66 -40.31
N PRO A 25 -9.51 31.30 -41.07
CA PRO A 25 -8.59 32.32 -41.62
C PRO A 25 -9.09 33.06 -42.85
N VAL A 26 -10.00 32.52 -43.64
CA VAL A 26 -10.48 33.10 -44.91
C VAL A 26 -11.95 32.79 -45.18
N SER A 27 -12.57 33.54 -46.06
CA SER A 27 -13.94 33.30 -46.53
C SER A 27 -13.98 32.04 -47.42
N ASP A 28 -14.60 30.98 -46.92
CA ASP A 28 -14.72 29.70 -47.62
C ASP A 28 -15.90 28.88 -47.08
N THR A 29 -16.12 27.71 -47.66
CA THR A 29 -17.05 26.71 -47.11
C THR A 29 -16.29 25.72 -46.25
N TYR A 30 -16.62 25.66 -44.96
CA TYR A 30 -15.98 24.80 -43.95
C TYR A 30 -16.94 23.67 -43.54
N THR A 31 -16.40 22.46 -43.36
CA THR A 31 -17.13 21.38 -42.68
C THR A 31 -16.89 21.51 -41.19
N LEU A 32 -17.85 22.02 -40.47
CA LEU A 32 -17.82 22.04 -38.99
C LEU A 32 -18.17 20.65 -38.44
N GLN A 33 -17.30 20.08 -37.66
CA GLN A 33 -17.52 18.80 -36.98
C GLN A 33 -17.73 19.02 -35.48
N VAL A 34 -18.78 18.41 -34.93
CA VAL A 34 -19.11 18.38 -33.52
C VAL A 34 -18.82 16.99 -32.97
N ASP A 35 -17.91 16.91 -32.06
CA ASP A 35 -17.53 15.67 -31.35
C ASP A 35 -18.01 15.77 -29.90
N PRO A 36 -19.11 15.10 -29.51
CA PRO A 36 -19.56 15.06 -28.13
C PRO A 36 -18.51 14.36 -27.24
N LEU A 37 -18.13 14.97 -26.10
CA LEU A 37 -17.23 14.36 -25.13
C LEU A 37 -17.94 13.39 -24.19
N TYR A 38 -19.24 13.52 -24.04
CA TYR A 38 -20.04 12.67 -23.17
C TYR A 38 -20.79 11.60 -23.96
N PRO A 39 -20.96 10.41 -23.37
CA PRO A 39 -21.60 9.27 -24.06
C PRO A 39 -23.05 9.57 -24.40
N GLY A 40 -23.57 8.88 -25.43
CA GLY A 40 -24.97 8.87 -25.81
C GLY A 40 -25.36 9.89 -26.86
N TYR A 41 -24.45 10.69 -27.38
CA TYR A 41 -24.71 11.63 -28.50
C TYR A 41 -23.91 11.25 -29.74
N LYS A 42 -24.51 11.45 -30.92
CA LYS A 42 -23.87 11.20 -32.20
C LYS A 42 -22.96 12.34 -32.60
N ARG A 43 -21.82 11.98 -33.22
CA ARG A 43 -21.03 12.96 -33.95
C ARG A 43 -21.86 13.58 -35.05
N ASN A 44 -21.78 14.90 -35.17
CA ASN A 44 -22.48 15.65 -36.23
C ASN A 44 -21.43 16.40 -37.07
N SER A 45 -21.71 16.57 -38.35
CA SER A 45 -20.91 17.41 -39.24
C SER A 45 -21.79 18.19 -40.19
N ARG A 46 -21.47 19.45 -40.41
CA ARG A 46 -22.26 20.33 -41.29
C ARG A 46 -21.34 21.28 -42.04
N GLU A 47 -21.70 21.54 -43.30
CA GLU A 47 -21.05 22.56 -44.11
C GLU A 47 -21.59 23.94 -43.77
N ILE A 48 -20.70 24.90 -43.59
CA ILE A 48 -20.99 26.28 -43.28
C ILE A 48 -20.19 27.17 -44.22
N GLN A 49 -20.87 28.13 -44.86
CA GLN A 49 -20.22 29.14 -45.67
C GLN A 49 -19.89 30.36 -44.78
N VAL A 50 -18.62 30.69 -44.64
CA VAL A 50 -18.15 31.84 -43.88
C VAL A 50 -17.65 32.89 -44.86
N GLY A 51 -18.20 34.10 -44.77
CA GLY A 51 -17.83 35.26 -45.58
C GLY A 51 -16.85 36.16 -44.77
N SER A 52 -16.88 37.45 -45.13
CA SER A 52 -16.10 38.50 -44.43
C SER A 52 -16.72 38.95 -43.10
N ALA A 53 -17.93 38.51 -42.79
CA ALA A 53 -18.63 38.83 -41.55
C ALA A 53 -18.78 37.55 -40.68
N ASP A 54 -18.97 37.77 -39.37
CA ASP A 54 -19.27 36.71 -38.44
C ASP A 54 -20.58 35.98 -38.81
N VAL A 55 -20.55 34.66 -38.69
CA VAL A 55 -21.72 33.82 -38.96
C VAL A 55 -22.12 33.13 -37.64
N THR A 56 -23.39 33.31 -37.26
CA THR A 56 -23.98 32.54 -36.16
C THR A 56 -24.52 31.21 -36.67
N HIS A 57 -24.14 30.14 -36.01
CA HIS A 57 -24.59 28.81 -36.36
C HIS A 57 -24.86 27.97 -35.10
N ASP A 58 -26.13 27.57 -34.96
CA ASP A 58 -26.55 26.69 -33.90
C ASP A 58 -26.42 25.22 -34.35
N VAL A 59 -25.95 24.37 -33.45
CA VAL A 59 -25.79 22.94 -33.73
C VAL A 59 -26.42 22.13 -32.61
N ASP A 60 -27.38 21.29 -32.98
CA ASP A 60 -28.02 20.33 -32.10
C ASP A 60 -27.21 19.03 -32.07
N ALA A 61 -26.77 18.61 -30.91
CA ALA A 61 -26.20 17.29 -30.71
C ALA A 61 -27.33 16.26 -30.60
N SER A 62 -27.52 15.42 -31.65
CA SER A 62 -28.53 14.39 -31.62
C SER A 62 -28.14 13.21 -30.73
N VAL A 63 -29.10 12.70 -29.97
CA VAL A 63 -28.93 11.50 -29.14
C VAL A 63 -28.73 10.28 -30.03
N ASP A 64 -27.85 9.40 -29.60
CA ASP A 64 -27.68 8.10 -30.21
C ASP A 64 -28.87 7.20 -29.85
N GLN A 65 -29.82 7.12 -30.78
CA GLN A 65 -31.04 6.30 -30.64
C GLN A 65 -30.74 4.81 -30.45
N THR A 66 -29.56 4.37 -30.91
CA THR A 66 -29.16 2.96 -30.82
C THR A 66 -28.77 2.57 -29.41
N THR A 67 -27.92 3.35 -28.78
CA THR A 67 -27.44 3.07 -27.42
C THR A 67 -28.34 3.66 -26.35
N CYS A 68 -28.99 4.82 -26.62
CA CYS A 68 -29.81 5.58 -25.67
C CYS A 68 -29.13 5.76 -24.30
N SER A 69 -27.85 6.09 -24.33
CA SER A 69 -27.02 6.22 -23.11
C SER A 69 -26.80 7.67 -22.71
N ALA A 70 -27.44 8.62 -23.39
CA ALA A 70 -27.38 10.02 -23.00
C ALA A 70 -28.12 10.25 -21.68
N ALA A 71 -27.49 11.05 -20.80
CA ALA A 71 -28.10 11.39 -19.52
C ALA A 71 -29.45 12.11 -19.74
N GLY A 72 -30.47 11.67 -19.02
CA GLY A 72 -31.82 12.23 -19.17
C GLY A 72 -32.65 11.65 -20.32
N TYR A 73 -32.20 10.58 -20.93
CA TYR A 73 -32.95 9.83 -21.92
C TYR A 73 -33.16 8.40 -21.48
N GLY A 74 -34.27 7.82 -21.90
CA GLY A 74 -34.62 6.43 -21.60
C GLY A 74 -35.19 5.73 -22.82
N LEU A 75 -34.93 4.43 -22.91
CA LEU A 75 -35.54 3.59 -23.92
C LEU A 75 -37.02 3.39 -23.62
N HIS A 76 -37.84 3.69 -24.59
CA HIS A 76 -39.24 3.35 -24.58
C HIS A 76 -39.53 2.31 -25.66
N TYR A 77 -40.23 1.26 -25.24
CA TYR A 77 -40.63 0.15 -26.09
C TYR A 77 -42.18 0.12 -26.19
N ASP A 78 -42.69 0.29 -27.39
CA ASP A 78 -44.10 0.12 -27.69
C ASP A 78 -44.25 -0.93 -28.78
N GLY A 79 -44.58 -2.16 -28.39
CA GLY A 79 -44.59 -3.30 -29.31
C GLY A 79 -44.91 -4.61 -28.63
N ALA A 80 -44.70 -5.68 -29.34
CA ALA A 80 -44.85 -7.05 -28.87
C ALA A 80 -43.50 -7.64 -28.45
N THR A 81 -43.48 -8.45 -27.38
CA THR A 81 -42.35 -9.23 -26.92
C THR A 81 -42.65 -10.70 -26.93
N GLU A 82 -41.65 -11.54 -27.18
CA GLU A 82 -41.71 -12.98 -27.07
C GLU A 82 -40.40 -13.52 -26.45
N SER A 83 -40.51 -14.21 -25.33
CA SER A 83 -39.38 -14.75 -24.57
C SER A 83 -39.10 -16.24 -24.80
N PHE A 84 -39.95 -16.91 -25.60
CA PHE A 84 -39.87 -18.35 -25.89
C PHE A 84 -39.72 -19.25 -24.65
N ASP A 85 -40.26 -18.85 -23.49
CA ASP A 85 -40.15 -19.61 -22.23
C ASP A 85 -40.89 -20.95 -22.26
N GLY A 86 -41.79 -21.11 -23.17
CA GLY A 86 -42.54 -22.38 -23.39
C GLY A 86 -41.68 -23.44 -24.07
N THR A 87 -42.16 -24.67 -24.06
CA THR A 87 -41.54 -25.82 -24.78
C THR A 87 -42.17 -26.14 -26.11
N THR A 88 -43.15 -25.34 -26.54
CA THR A 88 -43.88 -25.47 -27.82
C THR A 88 -43.91 -24.11 -28.51
N THR A 89 -44.25 -24.12 -29.81
CA THR A 89 -44.39 -22.88 -30.60
C THR A 89 -45.36 -21.90 -29.91
N PRO A 90 -44.92 -20.65 -29.63
CA PRO A 90 -45.78 -19.66 -28.99
C PRO A 90 -47.02 -19.30 -29.78
N SER A 91 -48.04 -18.81 -29.09
CA SER A 91 -49.29 -18.39 -29.75
C SER A 91 -49.08 -17.31 -30.81
N GLY A 92 -49.62 -17.56 -32.01
CA GLY A 92 -49.48 -16.67 -33.16
C GLY A 92 -48.18 -16.80 -33.94
N TRP A 93 -47.15 -17.41 -33.37
CA TRP A 93 -45.93 -17.75 -34.11
C TRP A 93 -46.15 -19.03 -34.95
N THR A 94 -45.47 -19.17 -36.06
CA THR A 94 -45.49 -20.36 -36.88
C THR A 94 -44.12 -20.83 -37.22
N VAL A 95 -43.96 -22.16 -37.30
CA VAL A 95 -42.74 -22.81 -37.78
C VAL A 95 -43.01 -23.41 -39.14
N ASP A 96 -42.29 -22.94 -40.17
CA ASP A 96 -42.35 -23.47 -41.54
C ASP A 96 -41.15 -24.40 -41.77
N ASP A 97 -41.45 -25.66 -42.09
CA ASP A 97 -40.48 -26.68 -42.49
C ASP A 97 -40.61 -26.92 -43.99
N LYS A 98 -39.89 -26.18 -44.81
CA LYS A 98 -39.96 -26.23 -46.24
C LYS A 98 -39.59 -27.55 -46.87
N LEU A 99 -38.75 -28.34 -46.20
CA LEU A 99 -38.33 -29.64 -46.65
C LEU A 99 -39.23 -30.78 -46.15
N GLY A 100 -40.10 -30.48 -45.17
CA GLY A 100 -41.06 -31.44 -44.59
C GLY A 100 -40.40 -32.61 -43.93
N ASN A 101 -39.19 -32.43 -43.43
CA ASN A 101 -38.39 -33.52 -42.89
C ASN A 101 -38.30 -33.51 -41.34
N GLY A 102 -39.00 -32.59 -40.66
CA GLY A 102 -39.03 -32.46 -39.22
C GLY A 102 -37.80 -31.87 -38.58
N GLN A 103 -36.87 -31.32 -39.39
CA GLN A 103 -35.64 -30.69 -38.94
C GLN A 103 -35.80 -29.17 -38.88
N THR A 104 -36.42 -28.72 -37.82
CA THR A 104 -37.00 -27.38 -37.77
C THR A 104 -36.73 -26.71 -36.41
N TRP A 105 -37.18 -25.45 -36.25
CA TRP A 105 -37.13 -24.71 -34.97
C TRP A 105 -37.89 -25.46 -33.88
N VAL A 106 -37.30 -25.53 -32.70
CA VAL A 106 -37.86 -26.17 -31.50
C VAL A 106 -37.61 -25.30 -30.26
N PHE A 107 -38.40 -25.54 -29.19
CA PHE A 107 -38.38 -24.72 -27.97
C PHE A 107 -38.01 -25.51 -26.71
N ASN A 108 -37.62 -26.77 -26.86
CA ASN A 108 -37.36 -27.70 -25.75
C ASN A 108 -35.90 -28.16 -25.63
N ASP A 109 -34.99 -27.49 -26.31
CA ASP A 109 -33.56 -27.73 -26.33
C ASP A 109 -33.17 -29.24 -26.35
N PRO A 110 -33.56 -29.97 -27.36
CA PRO A 110 -33.37 -31.43 -27.37
C PRO A 110 -31.91 -31.86 -27.48
N ALA A 111 -31.00 -30.98 -27.85
CA ALA A 111 -29.55 -31.20 -27.85
C ALA A 111 -28.87 -30.79 -26.55
N LYS A 112 -29.61 -30.27 -25.56
CA LYS A 112 -29.13 -29.80 -24.25
C LYS A 112 -27.98 -28.79 -24.37
N ARG A 113 -28.12 -27.81 -25.26
CA ARG A 113 -27.15 -26.71 -25.45
C ARG A 113 -27.12 -25.72 -24.29
N GLY A 114 -28.26 -25.59 -23.60
CA GLY A 114 -28.52 -24.50 -22.65
C GLY A 114 -28.70 -23.17 -23.33
N ASN A 115 -29.36 -22.24 -22.68
CA ASN A 115 -29.58 -20.88 -23.21
C ASN A 115 -28.24 -20.12 -23.23
N LYS A 116 -27.74 -19.83 -24.44
CA LYS A 116 -26.50 -19.06 -24.67
C LYS A 116 -26.76 -17.66 -25.16
N THR A 117 -28.03 -17.32 -25.39
CA THR A 117 -28.43 -15.98 -25.88
C THR A 117 -28.19 -14.87 -24.86
N GLY A 118 -28.14 -15.21 -23.58
CA GLY A 118 -28.09 -14.29 -22.43
C GLY A 118 -29.45 -13.85 -21.94
N GLY A 119 -30.54 -14.38 -22.51
CA GLY A 119 -31.91 -14.29 -22.00
C GLY A 119 -32.14 -15.22 -20.81
N SER A 120 -33.31 -15.13 -20.21
CA SER A 120 -33.75 -15.99 -19.10
C SER A 120 -34.81 -16.98 -19.57
N GLY A 121 -34.84 -18.14 -18.89
CA GLY A 121 -35.88 -19.12 -19.22
C GLY A 121 -35.59 -19.98 -20.46
N GLY A 122 -36.63 -20.18 -21.29
CA GLY A 122 -36.57 -20.95 -22.55
C GLY A 122 -35.90 -20.15 -23.68
N PHE A 123 -35.89 -20.74 -24.87
CA PHE A 123 -35.42 -20.11 -26.11
C PHE A 123 -35.86 -20.92 -27.32
N ALA A 124 -35.94 -20.27 -28.47
CA ALA A 124 -36.11 -20.96 -29.75
C ALA A 124 -34.71 -21.43 -30.22
N VAL A 125 -34.63 -22.66 -30.76
CA VAL A 125 -33.39 -23.19 -31.31
C VAL A 125 -33.63 -24.03 -32.55
N ILE A 126 -32.77 -23.86 -33.56
CA ILE A 126 -32.56 -24.81 -34.63
C ILE A 126 -31.12 -25.30 -34.57
N ASP A 127 -30.96 -26.64 -34.58
CA ASP A 127 -29.63 -27.24 -34.37
C ASP A 127 -29.34 -28.29 -35.43
N SER A 128 -28.67 -27.84 -36.50
CA SER A 128 -28.31 -28.70 -37.63
C SER A 128 -27.35 -29.82 -37.20
N SER A 129 -26.45 -29.58 -36.30
CA SER A 129 -25.44 -30.58 -35.84
C SER A 129 -26.09 -31.79 -35.18
N ARG A 130 -27.27 -31.63 -34.58
CA ARG A 130 -28.04 -32.72 -33.99
C ARG A 130 -28.46 -33.79 -34.99
N TYR A 131 -28.74 -33.38 -36.22
CA TYR A 131 -29.26 -34.29 -37.25
C TYR A 131 -28.17 -35.02 -38.02
N GLY A 132 -26.91 -34.58 -37.88
CA GLY A 132 -25.74 -35.23 -38.47
C GLY A 132 -25.48 -34.86 -39.94
N ARG A 133 -24.38 -35.39 -40.44
CA ARG A 133 -23.94 -35.16 -41.83
C ARG A 133 -24.90 -35.81 -42.87
N GLY A 134 -25.10 -35.10 -43.96
CA GLY A 134 -25.97 -35.58 -45.07
C GLY A 134 -27.44 -35.23 -44.90
N THR A 135 -27.78 -34.40 -43.91
CA THR A 135 -29.13 -33.83 -43.74
C THR A 135 -29.11 -32.36 -44.09
N SER A 136 -30.28 -31.86 -44.51
CA SER A 136 -30.47 -30.46 -44.89
C SER A 136 -31.64 -29.87 -44.09
N GLN A 137 -31.52 -28.61 -43.72
CA GLN A 137 -32.55 -27.81 -43.08
C GLN A 137 -32.89 -26.61 -43.98
N ASP A 138 -34.16 -26.29 -44.09
CA ASP A 138 -34.70 -25.02 -44.63
C ASP A 138 -35.96 -24.74 -43.81
N SER A 139 -35.81 -23.94 -42.74
CA SER A 139 -36.88 -23.74 -41.78
C SER A 139 -36.96 -22.30 -41.33
N SER A 140 -38.17 -21.77 -41.18
CA SER A 140 -38.42 -20.42 -40.70
C SER A 140 -39.26 -20.43 -39.43
N LEU A 141 -38.89 -19.58 -38.46
CA LEU A 141 -39.69 -19.19 -37.31
C LEU A 141 -40.29 -17.82 -37.60
N ILE A 142 -41.61 -17.74 -37.78
CA ILE A 142 -42.32 -16.58 -38.32
C ILE A 142 -43.19 -15.95 -37.24
N SER A 143 -43.10 -14.64 -37.09
CA SER A 143 -43.89 -13.88 -36.13
C SER A 143 -45.36 -13.80 -36.49
N PRO A 144 -46.25 -13.47 -35.54
CA PRO A 144 -47.60 -13.03 -35.88
C PRO A 144 -47.59 -11.86 -36.86
N VAL A 145 -48.70 -11.67 -37.62
CA VAL A 145 -48.90 -10.43 -38.39
C VAL A 145 -49.18 -9.28 -37.47
N MET A 146 -48.42 -8.20 -37.61
CA MET A 146 -48.51 -7.00 -36.81
C MET A 146 -48.92 -5.77 -37.58
N ASP A 147 -49.73 -4.92 -36.97
CA ASP A 147 -50.14 -3.65 -37.54
C ASP A 147 -49.16 -2.53 -37.13
N PHE A 148 -48.37 -2.09 -38.12
CA PHE A 148 -47.44 -0.95 -37.96
C PHE A 148 -47.92 0.33 -38.63
N SER A 149 -49.22 0.42 -38.95
CA SER A 149 -49.82 1.59 -39.63
C SER A 149 -49.60 2.91 -38.89
N ARG A 150 -49.38 2.84 -37.56
CA ARG A 150 -49.09 4.00 -36.66
C ARG A 150 -47.67 4.02 -36.13
N ARG A 151 -46.82 3.06 -36.49
CA ARG A 151 -45.44 2.99 -36.05
C ARG A 151 -44.59 3.93 -36.89
N THR A 152 -43.68 4.65 -36.20
CA THR A 152 -42.80 5.64 -36.83
C THR A 152 -41.33 5.25 -36.76
N HIS A 153 -40.96 4.44 -35.79
CA HIS A 153 -39.58 3.97 -35.56
C HIS A 153 -39.53 2.46 -35.32
N PRO A 154 -40.10 1.65 -36.22
CA PRO A 154 -40.17 0.22 -36.02
C PRO A 154 -38.78 -0.42 -36.06
N SER A 155 -38.53 -1.30 -35.11
CA SER A 155 -37.32 -2.05 -34.97
C SER A 155 -37.59 -3.47 -34.48
N LEU A 156 -36.65 -4.36 -34.75
CA LEU A 156 -36.57 -5.67 -34.14
C LEU A 156 -35.37 -5.71 -33.23
N SER A 157 -35.55 -6.15 -31.99
CA SER A 157 -34.47 -6.50 -31.07
C SER A 157 -34.64 -7.95 -30.67
N PHE A 158 -33.55 -8.70 -30.62
CA PHE A 158 -33.57 -10.10 -30.18
C PHE A 158 -32.24 -10.51 -29.58
N ARG A 159 -32.27 -11.40 -28.60
CA ARG A 159 -31.08 -12.05 -28.08
C ARG A 159 -30.74 -13.27 -28.92
N THR A 160 -29.44 -13.51 -29.12
CA THR A 160 -29.05 -14.58 -30.06
C THR A 160 -27.72 -15.23 -29.70
N ASP A 161 -27.56 -16.48 -30.10
CA ASP A 161 -26.32 -17.22 -30.22
C ASP A 161 -26.32 -17.97 -31.56
N TYR A 162 -25.78 -17.33 -32.61
CA TYR A 162 -25.58 -17.94 -33.91
C TYR A 162 -24.19 -18.49 -34.05
N PHE A 163 -24.06 -19.81 -34.26
CA PHE A 163 -22.77 -20.44 -34.51
C PHE A 163 -22.70 -20.85 -35.96
N GLY A 164 -22.01 -20.07 -36.78
CA GLY A 164 -21.92 -20.21 -38.24
C GLY A 164 -20.97 -21.32 -38.67
N LEU A 165 -21.31 -21.96 -39.79
CA LEU A 165 -20.46 -22.92 -40.50
C LEU A 165 -20.67 -22.78 -42.00
N ALA A 166 -19.65 -23.10 -42.82
CA ALA A 166 -19.79 -23.09 -44.29
C ALA A 166 -20.96 -23.97 -44.77
N GLY A 167 -21.82 -23.42 -45.60
CA GLY A 167 -23.04 -24.07 -46.08
C GLY A 167 -24.27 -23.90 -45.13
N GLN A 168 -24.17 -22.99 -44.18
CA GLN A 168 -25.23 -22.57 -43.29
C GLN A 168 -25.54 -21.08 -43.50
N THR A 169 -26.82 -20.70 -43.44
CA THR A 169 -27.24 -19.30 -43.36
C THR A 169 -28.18 -19.10 -42.19
N GLY A 170 -28.08 -17.95 -41.55
CA GLY A 170 -29.05 -17.42 -40.61
C GLY A 170 -29.52 -16.06 -41.11
N ASP A 171 -30.81 -15.95 -41.43
CA ASP A 171 -31.39 -14.76 -42.00
C ASP A 171 -32.54 -14.26 -41.13
N VAL A 172 -32.64 -12.94 -40.95
CA VAL A 172 -33.88 -12.31 -40.52
C VAL A 172 -34.43 -11.58 -41.71
N ASP A 173 -35.62 -11.92 -42.07
CA ASP A 173 -36.34 -11.31 -43.20
C ASP A 173 -37.58 -10.59 -42.70
N LEU A 174 -37.88 -9.45 -43.35
CA LEU A 174 -39.06 -8.62 -43.13
C LEU A 174 -40.04 -8.79 -44.26
N SER A 175 -41.30 -8.99 -43.93
CA SER A 175 -42.44 -8.83 -44.83
C SER A 175 -43.30 -7.66 -44.44
N VAL A 176 -43.78 -6.88 -45.40
CA VAL A 176 -44.72 -5.77 -45.19
C VAL A 176 -46.11 -6.04 -45.89
N ASP A 177 -46.31 -7.23 -46.37
CA ASP A 177 -47.47 -7.67 -47.08
C ASP A 177 -48.11 -8.96 -46.54
N GLY A 178 -47.84 -9.29 -45.28
CA GLY A 178 -48.43 -10.47 -44.62
C GLY A 178 -47.80 -11.79 -45.05
N GLY A 179 -46.49 -11.79 -45.33
CA GLY A 179 -45.72 -12.98 -45.63
C GLY A 179 -45.73 -13.38 -47.14
N GLN A 180 -46.23 -12.54 -48.01
CA GLN A 180 -46.22 -12.82 -49.45
C GLN A 180 -44.82 -12.58 -50.05
N THR A 181 -44.19 -11.50 -49.69
CA THR A 181 -42.77 -11.24 -50.06
C THR A 181 -41.90 -10.97 -48.85
N TRP A 182 -40.61 -11.29 -48.96
CA TRP A 182 -39.65 -11.17 -47.89
C TRP A 182 -38.42 -10.40 -48.35
N THR A 183 -37.95 -9.46 -47.51
CA THR A 183 -36.72 -8.70 -47.74
C THR A 183 -35.76 -9.00 -46.60
N ASN A 184 -34.53 -9.37 -46.94
CA ASN A 184 -33.51 -9.66 -45.92
C ASN A 184 -33.08 -8.37 -45.17
N VAL A 185 -33.04 -8.42 -43.85
CA VAL A 185 -32.67 -7.29 -42.98
C VAL A 185 -31.53 -7.63 -42.03
N TRP A 186 -31.16 -8.94 -41.92
CA TRP A 186 -30.02 -9.41 -41.16
C TRP A 186 -29.55 -10.75 -41.75
N HIS A 187 -28.23 -10.89 -42.00
CA HIS A 187 -27.70 -12.05 -42.72
C HIS A 187 -26.35 -12.46 -42.15
N HIS A 188 -26.22 -13.72 -41.81
CA HIS A 188 -24.96 -14.32 -41.38
C HIS A 188 -24.77 -15.72 -41.97
N THR A 189 -23.51 -16.07 -42.21
CA THR A 189 -23.09 -17.37 -42.75
C THR A 189 -22.04 -18.01 -41.86
N THR A 190 -20.76 -17.94 -42.23
CA THR A 190 -19.63 -18.46 -41.47
C THR A 190 -19.22 -17.56 -40.32
N ASP A 191 -19.58 -16.32 -40.32
CA ASP A 191 -19.35 -15.33 -39.28
C ASP A 191 -20.32 -15.58 -38.14
N SER A 192 -19.83 -16.15 -37.05
CA SER A 192 -20.61 -16.47 -35.85
C SER A 192 -20.94 -15.21 -35.06
N VAL A 193 -22.19 -15.09 -34.64
CA VAL A 193 -22.69 -14.07 -33.69
C VAL A 193 -22.95 -14.77 -32.38
N ARG A 194 -21.89 -14.92 -31.58
CA ARG A 194 -21.93 -15.72 -30.34
C ARG A 194 -22.56 -14.95 -29.19
N GLY A 195 -23.47 -15.64 -28.51
CA GLY A 195 -24.11 -15.13 -27.28
C GLY A 195 -23.21 -15.17 -26.03
N PRO A 196 -23.56 -14.37 -25.00
CA PRO A 196 -24.74 -13.53 -24.89
C PRO A 196 -24.69 -12.29 -25.79
N ARG A 197 -25.59 -12.13 -26.69
CA ARG A 197 -25.63 -11.05 -27.65
C ARG A 197 -27.06 -10.55 -27.90
N THR A 198 -27.26 -9.23 -27.95
CA THR A 198 -28.47 -8.60 -28.41
C THR A 198 -28.21 -7.95 -29.77
N GLU A 199 -29.01 -8.30 -30.75
CA GLU A 199 -29.06 -7.67 -32.05
C GLU A 199 -30.20 -6.66 -32.12
N LEU A 200 -29.95 -5.55 -32.80
CA LEU A 200 -30.92 -4.50 -33.06
C LEU A 200 -30.98 -4.24 -34.57
N VAL A 201 -32.10 -4.49 -35.16
CA VAL A 201 -32.35 -4.35 -36.60
C VAL A 201 -33.34 -3.24 -36.88
N ASP A 202 -32.96 -2.30 -37.73
CA ASP A 202 -33.84 -1.22 -38.19
C ASP A 202 -34.87 -1.79 -39.15
N LEU A 203 -36.14 -1.52 -38.87
CA LEU A 203 -37.28 -1.88 -39.72
C LEU A 203 -37.98 -0.66 -40.27
N SER A 204 -37.28 0.43 -40.53
CA SER A 204 -37.89 1.71 -41.01
C SER A 204 -38.77 1.52 -42.26
N GLN A 205 -38.48 0.56 -43.12
CA GLN A 205 -39.32 0.23 -44.27
C GLN A 205 -40.70 -0.37 -43.93
N ALA A 206 -40.87 -0.81 -42.67
CA ALA A 206 -42.15 -1.27 -42.15
C ALA A 206 -43.02 -0.14 -41.55
N ALA A 207 -42.50 1.08 -41.42
CA ALA A 207 -43.27 2.20 -40.90
C ALA A 207 -44.51 2.47 -41.73
N GLY A 208 -45.67 2.65 -41.07
CA GLY A 208 -46.95 2.87 -41.73
C GLY A 208 -47.55 1.66 -42.44
N LYS A 209 -47.05 0.43 -42.28
CA LYS A 209 -47.57 -0.79 -42.90
C LYS A 209 -48.45 -1.56 -41.95
N ALA A 210 -49.62 -2.08 -42.50
CA ALA A 210 -50.59 -2.79 -41.65
C ALA A 210 -50.34 -4.29 -41.49
N ASN A 211 -49.55 -4.90 -42.36
CA ASN A 211 -49.35 -6.37 -42.42
C ASN A 211 -47.86 -6.73 -42.32
N VAL A 212 -47.24 -6.45 -41.15
CA VAL A 212 -45.81 -6.66 -40.94
C VAL A 212 -45.53 -8.00 -40.25
N GLN A 213 -44.58 -8.77 -40.78
CA GLN A 213 -44.04 -9.97 -40.13
C GLN A 213 -42.52 -9.98 -40.25
N VAL A 214 -41.88 -10.62 -39.26
CA VAL A 214 -40.48 -11.03 -39.38
C VAL A 214 -40.36 -12.53 -39.34
N ARG A 215 -39.34 -13.08 -39.99
CA ARG A 215 -38.99 -14.49 -39.85
C ARG A 215 -37.51 -14.67 -39.55
N PHE A 216 -37.20 -15.63 -38.72
CA PHE A 216 -35.85 -16.14 -38.51
C PHE A 216 -35.72 -17.38 -39.42
N HIS A 217 -35.06 -17.23 -40.53
CA HIS A 217 -34.92 -18.24 -41.55
C HIS A 217 -33.54 -18.88 -41.52
N PHE A 218 -33.48 -20.17 -41.40
CA PHE A 218 -32.24 -20.94 -41.27
C PHE A 218 -32.17 -21.98 -42.39
N THR A 219 -31.04 -21.99 -43.12
CA THR A 219 -30.71 -23.06 -44.04
C THR A 219 -29.37 -23.67 -43.69
N ALA A 220 -29.24 -24.98 -43.82
CA ALA A 220 -27.98 -25.69 -43.64
C ALA A 220 -27.98 -27.03 -44.35
N SER A 221 -26.83 -27.47 -44.87
CA SER A 221 -26.58 -28.83 -45.34
C SER A 221 -25.60 -29.58 -44.43
N TYR A 222 -25.63 -29.40 -43.20
CA TYR A 222 -24.81 -29.68 -42.04
C TYR A 222 -24.17 -28.39 -41.51
N GLY A 223 -24.66 -27.97 -40.37
CA GLY A 223 -24.20 -26.74 -39.70
C GLY A 223 -24.12 -26.90 -38.20
N TRP A 224 -24.03 -25.81 -37.52
CA TRP A 224 -24.16 -25.75 -36.08
C TRP A 224 -25.59 -25.35 -35.69
N TRP A 225 -25.77 -24.45 -34.71
CA TRP A 225 -27.06 -24.05 -34.20
C TRP A 225 -27.26 -22.54 -34.26
N TRP A 226 -28.52 -22.16 -34.22
CA TRP A 226 -28.94 -20.80 -33.97
C TRP A 226 -29.97 -20.81 -32.84
N GLN A 227 -29.72 -19.98 -31.81
CA GLN A 227 -30.63 -19.73 -30.70
C GLN A 227 -31.15 -18.30 -30.83
N VAL A 228 -32.44 -18.09 -30.54
CA VAL A 228 -33.12 -16.78 -30.53
C VAL A 228 -33.98 -16.73 -29.29
N ASP A 229 -33.93 -15.55 -28.60
CA ASP A 229 -34.62 -15.32 -27.36
C ASP A 229 -34.98 -13.84 -27.20
N ASP A 230 -35.86 -13.49 -26.27
CA ASP A 230 -36.23 -12.12 -25.89
C ASP A 230 -36.47 -11.22 -27.13
N VAL A 231 -37.34 -11.66 -28.06
CA VAL A 231 -37.67 -10.91 -29.26
C VAL A 231 -38.60 -9.75 -28.93
N PHE A 232 -38.24 -8.57 -29.32
CA PHE A 232 -39.10 -7.39 -29.33
C PHE A 232 -39.33 -6.91 -30.76
N LEU A 233 -40.56 -6.61 -31.10
CA LEU A 233 -40.96 -6.12 -32.44
C LEU A 233 -41.94 -4.95 -32.28
N GLY A 234 -41.54 -3.76 -32.65
CA GLY A 234 -42.32 -2.53 -32.46
C GLY A 234 -41.49 -1.25 -32.55
N ASP A 235 -42.07 -0.12 -32.07
CA ASP A 235 -41.32 1.12 -31.97
C ASP A 235 -40.38 1.07 -30.75
N ARG A 236 -39.10 1.35 -30.98
CA ARG A 236 -38.08 1.56 -29.95
C ARG A 236 -37.59 3.00 -30.10
N THR A 237 -37.98 3.84 -29.15
CA THR A 237 -37.56 5.25 -29.11
C THR A 237 -36.64 5.54 -27.95
N CYS A 238 -35.80 6.52 -28.10
CA CYS A 238 -34.97 7.06 -27.04
C CYS A 238 -35.51 8.45 -26.68
N ASP A 239 -36.35 8.47 -25.67
CA ASP A 239 -37.15 9.66 -25.34
C ASP A 239 -36.56 10.38 -24.08
N PRO A 240 -36.75 11.72 -23.98
CA PRO A 240 -36.41 12.44 -22.78
C PRO A 240 -37.15 11.87 -21.56
N ALA A 241 -36.44 11.47 -20.54
CA ALA A 241 -36.98 11.06 -19.24
C ALA A 241 -37.43 12.31 -18.44
N PRO A 242 -38.50 12.22 -17.62
CA PRO A 242 -38.85 13.30 -16.68
C PRO A 242 -37.69 13.57 -15.72
N GLY A 243 -37.36 14.84 -15.50
CA GLY A 243 -36.30 15.26 -14.63
C GLY A 243 -35.38 16.35 -15.18
N GLY A 244 -34.26 16.56 -14.58
CA GLY A 244 -33.26 17.56 -14.98
C GLY A 244 -31.85 17.09 -14.78
N LEU A 245 -30.90 17.79 -15.35
CA LEU A 245 -29.48 17.53 -15.21
C LEU A 245 -28.92 18.39 -14.07
N VAL A 246 -28.26 17.76 -13.08
CA VAL A 246 -27.46 18.44 -12.07
C VAL A 246 -26.01 18.39 -12.47
N VAL A 247 -25.37 19.52 -12.61
CA VAL A 247 -23.99 19.66 -13.04
C VAL A 247 -23.23 20.53 -12.04
N GLY A 248 -21.95 20.32 -11.87
CA GLY A 248 -21.16 21.14 -10.98
C GLY A 248 -19.73 20.64 -10.84
N GLN A 249 -19.02 21.26 -9.93
CA GLN A 249 -17.68 20.85 -9.54
C GLN A 249 -17.65 20.43 -8.09
N VAL A 250 -16.78 19.50 -7.77
CA VAL A 250 -16.45 19.16 -6.38
C VAL A 250 -15.05 19.70 -6.11
N THR A 251 -14.94 20.58 -5.14
CA THR A 251 -13.70 21.26 -4.78
C THR A 251 -13.39 21.11 -3.28
N ASP A 252 -12.13 21.30 -2.94
CA ASP A 252 -11.70 21.43 -1.56
C ASP A 252 -12.08 22.81 -1.01
N LYS A 253 -12.80 22.82 0.11
CA LYS A 253 -13.28 24.09 0.70
C LYS A 253 -12.17 24.99 1.21
N ASN A 254 -11.00 24.44 1.55
CA ASN A 254 -9.88 25.20 2.09
C ASN A 254 -8.95 25.78 1.01
N THR A 255 -8.79 25.07 -0.12
CA THR A 255 -7.83 25.44 -1.17
C THR A 255 -8.49 25.88 -2.46
N GLY A 256 -9.73 25.45 -2.71
CA GLY A 256 -10.41 25.60 -3.99
C GLY A 256 -9.99 24.60 -5.05
N ASP A 257 -9.04 23.70 -4.72
CA ASP A 257 -8.57 22.69 -5.65
C ASP A 257 -9.67 21.69 -6.00
N ALA A 258 -9.68 21.26 -7.23
CA ALA A 258 -10.65 20.30 -7.75
C ALA A 258 -10.43 18.89 -7.13
N ILE A 259 -11.52 18.21 -6.83
CA ILE A 259 -11.51 16.84 -6.31
C ILE A 259 -12.09 15.89 -7.36
N ASN A 260 -11.23 15.10 -7.99
CA ASN A 260 -11.62 14.02 -8.89
C ASN A 260 -11.91 12.75 -8.08
N GLY A 261 -12.89 11.97 -8.51
CA GLY A 261 -13.27 10.74 -7.84
C GLY A 261 -14.21 10.93 -6.63
N ALA A 262 -14.70 12.14 -6.38
CA ALA A 262 -15.72 12.37 -5.37
C ALA A 262 -17.05 11.76 -5.81
N SER A 263 -17.74 11.07 -4.92
CA SER A 263 -19.07 10.52 -5.16
C SER A 263 -20.12 11.58 -4.86
N VAL A 264 -21.00 11.83 -5.82
CA VAL A 264 -22.17 12.70 -5.67
C VAL A 264 -23.43 11.83 -5.77
N THR A 265 -24.32 11.94 -4.81
CA THR A 265 -25.50 11.09 -4.65
C THR A 265 -26.73 11.94 -4.31
N SER A 266 -27.87 11.66 -4.93
CA SER A 266 -29.15 12.20 -4.48
C SER A 266 -29.54 11.57 -3.14
N ALA A 267 -29.75 12.38 -2.12
CA ALA A 267 -30.19 11.90 -0.80
C ALA A 267 -31.62 11.31 -0.88
N ASP A 268 -32.47 11.94 -1.69
CA ASP A 268 -33.87 11.52 -1.85
C ASP A 268 -34.03 10.31 -2.79
N LYS A 269 -33.00 10.04 -3.64
CA LYS A 269 -32.99 8.88 -4.53
C LYS A 269 -31.55 8.32 -4.66
N PRO A 270 -31.06 7.54 -3.70
CA PRO A 270 -29.66 7.08 -3.62
C PRO A 270 -29.17 6.21 -4.79
N THR A 271 -30.09 5.73 -5.64
CA THR A 271 -29.73 5.05 -6.89
C THR A 271 -29.19 6.02 -7.95
N GLU A 272 -29.53 7.29 -7.86
CA GLU A 272 -28.99 8.37 -8.69
C GLU A 272 -27.69 8.86 -8.05
N LYS A 273 -26.59 8.46 -8.65
CA LYS A 273 -25.23 8.79 -8.19
C LYS A 273 -24.28 8.91 -9.37
N THR A 274 -23.25 9.71 -9.18
CA THR A 274 -22.19 9.91 -10.15
C THR A 274 -20.86 10.12 -9.44
N THR A 275 -19.79 10.26 -10.21
CA THR A 275 -18.45 10.52 -9.68
C THR A 275 -17.84 11.71 -10.42
N SER A 276 -17.20 12.61 -9.70
CA SER A 276 -16.49 13.73 -10.30
C SER A 276 -15.26 13.26 -11.06
N VAL A 277 -14.93 13.91 -12.17
CA VAL A 277 -13.89 13.50 -13.11
C VAL A 277 -12.93 14.64 -13.44
N ALA A 278 -11.72 14.26 -13.85
CA ALA A 278 -10.80 15.17 -14.52
C ALA A 278 -11.27 15.48 -15.93
N THR A 279 -11.09 16.71 -16.38
CA THR A 279 -11.53 17.19 -17.70
C THR A 279 -10.37 17.74 -18.55
N PRO A 280 -9.25 17.02 -18.68
CA PRO A 280 -8.03 17.56 -19.32
C PRO A 280 -8.19 17.85 -20.80
N LYS A 281 -9.27 17.36 -21.42
CA LYS A 281 -9.58 17.58 -22.85
C LYS A 281 -10.54 18.73 -23.09
N ASP A 282 -11.06 19.36 -22.04
CA ASP A 282 -11.98 20.48 -22.15
C ASP A 282 -11.51 21.67 -21.30
N PRO A 283 -10.91 22.69 -21.90
CA PRO A 283 -10.38 23.85 -21.17
C PRO A 283 -11.48 24.73 -20.53
N ASN A 284 -12.74 24.54 -20.89
CA ASN A 284 -13.87 25.30 -20.32
C ASN A 284 -14.47 24.59 -19.10
N LEU A 285 -14.10 23.35 -18.85
CA LEU A 285 -14.49 22.59 -17.67
C LEU A 285 -13.28 22.40 -16.77
N GLY A 286 -13.34 22.87 -15.54
CA GLY A 286 -12.33 22.55 -14.54
C GLY A 286 -12.43 21.09 -14.06
N ASP A 287 -11.32 20.52 -13.63
CA ASP A 287 -11.31 19.23 -12.96
C ASP A 287 -12.29 19.19 -11.76
N GLY A 288 -12.65 18.00 -11.30
CA GLY A 288 -13.69 17.85 -10.29
C GLY A 288 -15.11 17.96 -10.83
N PHE A 289 -15.26 18.04 -12.15
CA PHE A 289 -16.56 18.16 -12.80
C PHE A 289 -17.38 16.89 -12.66
N TYR A 290 -18.68 17.05 -12.43
CA TYR A 290 -19.64 15.96 -12.47
C TYR A 290 -20.92 16.38 -13.17
N TRP A 291 -21.65 15.42 -13.69
CA TRP A 291 -23.03 15.55 -14.15
C TRP A 291 -23.84 14.36 -13.68
N MET A 292 -25.08 14.58 -13.37
CA MET A 292 -26.00 13.54 -12.95
C MET A 292 -27.40 13.89 -13.42
N PHE A 293 -28.05 12.95 -14.10
CA PHE A 293 -29.48 13.10 -14.34
C PHE A 293 -30.24 12.75 -13.06
N SER A 294 -31.10 13.66 -12.59
CA SER A 294 -32.07 13.40 -11.55
C SER A 294 -33.46 13.28 -12.15
N SER A 295 -34.15 12.19 -11.87
CA SER A 295 -35.54 12.00 -12.26
C SER A 295 -36.51 12.79 -11.36
N LEU A 296 -36.00 13.44 -10.32
CA LEU A 296 -36.70 14.31 -9.41
C LEU A 296 -36.73 15.74 -9.99
N THR A 297 -37.77 16.53 -9.65
CA THR A 297 -37.88 17.94 -10.03
C THR A 297 -38.28 18.75 -8.84
N GLY A 298 -37.77 20.00 -8.74
CA GLY A 298 -37.94 20.85 -7.55
C GLY A 298 -36.73 20.78 -6.62
N GLU A 299 -36.92 21.20 -5.36
CA GLU A 299 -35.85 21.22 -4.36
C GLU A 299 -35.55 19.84 -3.82
N HIS A 300 -34.30 19.38 -3.99
CA HIS A 300 -33.81 18.09 -3.50
C HIS A 300 -32.41 18.22 -2.91
N THR A 301 -32.12 17.35 -1.96
CA THR A 301 -30.79 17.31 -1.29
C THR A 301 -29.85 16.37 -2.04
N PHE A 302 -28.66 16.86 -2.31
CA PHE A 302 -27.56 16.09 -2.89
C PHE A 302 -26.39 16.10 -1.91
N SER A 303 -25.70 14.97 -1.79
CA SER A 303 -24.55 14.78 -0.91
C SER A 303 -23.32 14.43 -1.70
N ALA A 304 -22.18 15.07 -1.39
CA ALA A 304 -20.88 14.72 -1.96
C ALA A 304 -19.93 14.21 -0.89
N THR A 305 -19.16 13.18 -1.24
CA THR A 305 -18.14 12.57 -0.39
C THR A 305 -16.88 12.27 -1.18
N ALA A 306 -15.69 12.39 -0.56
CA ALA A 306 -14.43 12.06 -1.19
C ALA A 306 -13.45 11.42 -0.20
N GLY A 307 -13.20 10.12 -0.35
CA GLY A 307 -12.32 9.36 0.52
C GLY A 307 -12.66 9.51 2.01
N ASN A 308 -11.72 9.17 2.88
CA ASN A 308 -11.90 9.24 4.34
C ASN A 308 -11.36 10.56 4.96
N SER A 309 -10.85 11.47 4.14
CA SER A 309 -10.16 12.69 4.59
C SER A 309 -11.00 13.95 4.46
N TYR A 310 -12.08 13.90 3.68
CA TYR A 310 -13.07 14.95 3.55
C TYR A 310 -14.33 14.60 4.34
N SER A 311 -14.96 15.59 4.92
CA SER A 311 -16.30 15.44 5.49
C SER A 311 -17.34 15.47 4.38
N ALA A 312 -18.39 14.67 4.51
CA ALA A 312 -19.54 14.75 3.62
C ALA A 312 -20.15 16.16 3.64
N HIS A 313 -20.62 16.61 2.51
CA HIS A 313 -21.26 17.90 2.39
C HIS A 313 -22.56 17.79 1.58
N ASP A 314 -23.62 18.34 2.14
CA ASP A 314 -24.95 18.34 1.55
C ASP A 314 -25.29 19.73 1.01
N ILE A 315 -25.93 19.76 -0.15
CA ILE A 315 -26.48 20.98 -0.74
C ILE A 315 -27.93 20.72 -1.19
N THR A 316 -28.74 21.77 -1.21
CA THR A 316 -30.08 21.73 -1.80
C THR A 316 -29.99 22.31 -3.21
N VAL A 317 -30.50 21.58 -4.19
CA VAL A 317 -30.56 21.99 -5.60
C VAL A 317 -32.01 21.96 -6.06
N ASN A 318 -32.44 23.04 -6.69
CA ASN A 318 -33.76 23.08 -7.34
C ASN A 318 -33.63 22.54 -8.77
N VAL A 319 -33.90 21.25 -8.93
CA VAL A 319 -33.79 20.54 -10.20
C VAL A 319 -34.84 21.04 -11.19
N ALA A 320 -34.42 21.80 -12.18
CA ALA A 320 -35.30 22.32 -13.22
C ALA A 320 -35.55 21.25 -14.31
N PRO A 321 -36.83 21.01 -14.68
CA PRO A 321 -37.17 20.03 -15.71
C PRO A 321 -36.50 20.36 -17.05
N HIS A 322 -35.89 19.38 -17.69
CA HIS A 322 -35.22 19.48 -18.98
C HIS A 322 -34.15 20.56 -19.10
N GLN A 323 -33.56 20.94 -17.95
CA GLN A 323 -32.49 21.94 -17.88
C GLN A 323 -31.32 21.42 -17.05
N ALA A 324 -30.16 22.06 -17.24
CA ALA A 324 -29.01 21.87 -16.40
C ALA A 324 -29.06 22.86 -15.21
N THR A 325 -28.95 22.32 -14.00
CA THR A 325 -28.95 23.11 -12.75
C THR A 325 -27.58 22.96 -12.07
N ASP A 326 -27.03 24.06 -11.56
CA ASP A 326 -25.75 24.08 -10.86
C ASP A 326 -25.88 23.43 -9.46
N GLY A 327 -25.00 22.49 -9.17
CA GLY A 327 -24.88 21.78 -7.90
C GLY A 327 -23.44 21.69 -7.42
N THR A 328 -22.70 22.78 -7.43
CA THR A 328 -21.27 22.81 -7.03
C THR A 328 -21.08 22.54 -5.54
N PHE A 329 -20.12 21.67 -5.21
CA PHE A 329 -19.76 21.30 -3.84
C PHE A 329 -18.39 21.83 -3.45
N ALA A 330 -18.28 22.28 -2.18
CA ALA A 330 -17.00 22.61 -1.55
C ALA A 330 -16.84 21.71 -0.30
N LEU A 331 -16.07 20.62 -0.42
CA LEU A 331 -15.95 19.63 0.64
C LEU A 331 -15.08 20.13 1.78
N PRO A 332 -15.57 20.09 3.02
CA PRO A 332 -14.78 20.48 4.19
C PRO A 332 -13.70 19.43 4.50
N ALA A 333 -12.52 19.91 4.88
CA ALA A 333 -11.43 19.07 5.35
C ALA A 333 -10.69 19.70 6.54
N PRO A 334 -10.13 18.91 7.46
CA PRO A 334 -9.29 19.41 8.54
C PRO A 334 -7.90 19.76 8.02
N ARG A 335 -7.30 20.82 8.58
CA ARG A 335 -5.92 21.22 8.30
C ARG A 335 -5.26 21.68 9.58
N ILE A 336 -4.27 20.90 10.07
CA ILE A 336 -3.62 21.17 11.34
C ILE A 336 -2.31 21.90 11.13
N ALA A 337 -2.17 23.01 11.80
CA ALA A 337 -0.91 23.76 11.93
C ALA A 337 -0.25 23.40 13.27
N VAL A 338 1.05 23.21 13.24
CA VAL A 338 1.90 22.86 14.39
C VAL A 338 3.00 23.92 14.55
N PRO A 339 3.54 24.14 15.76
CA PRO A 339 4.68 25.05 15.95
C PRO A 339 5.96 24.49 15.35
N ALA A 340 6.93 25.35 15.04
CA ALA A 340 8.19 24.96 14.42
C ALA A 340 9.05 24.07 15.33
N GLN A 341 9.01 24.31 16.64
CA GLN A 341 9.75 23.53 17.66
C GLN A 341 9.24 23.85 19.07
N VAL A 342 9.63 23.01 20.03
CA VAL A 342 9.49 23.26 21.47
C VAL A 342 10.81 22.97 22.16
N SER A 343 11.24 23.81 23.09
CA SER A 343 12.48 23.62 23.84
C SER A 343 12.31 24.01 25.29
N GLU A 344 13.02 23.31 26.18
CA GLU A 344 13.02 23.53 27.62
C GLU A 344 14.44 23.41 28.16
N SER A 345 14.74 24.16 29.24
CA SER A 345 16.04 24.07 29.93
C SER A 345 15.79 23.84 31.40
N VAL A 346 16.35 22.78 31.95
CA VAL A 346 16.19 22.40 33.33
C VAL A 346 17.56 22.18 34.00
N ASP A 347 17.61 22.29 35.29
CA ASP A 347 18.80 21.91 36.03
C ASP A 347 18.94 20.37 36.11
N TRP A 348 20.12 19.88 36.43
CA TRP A 348 20.40 18.46 36.62
C TRP A 348 19.35 17.82 37.54
N GLN A 349 18.75 16.72 37.10
CA GLN A 349 17.63 16.04 37.78
C GLN A 349 16.38 16.91 37.99
N GLY A 350 16.29 18.06 37.33
CA GLY A 350 15.14 18.97 37.40
C GLY A 350 13.99 18.56 36.47
N LYS A 351 12.87 19.26 36.62
CA LYS A 351 11.68 19.10 35.78
C LYS A 351 11.27 20.45 35.22
N GLY A 352 10.67 20.42 34.05
CA GLY A 352 10.14 21.60 33.36
C GLY A 352 8.89 21.30 32.57
N SER A 353 8.26 22.32 32.02
CA SER A 353 7.11 22.18 31.14
C SER A 353 7.04 23.31 30.13
N SER A 354 6.59 23.01 28.94
CA SER A 354 6.30 23.94 27.85
C SER A 354 4.97 23.60 27.18
N THR A 355 4.45 24.54 26.41
CA THR A 355 3.16 24.36 25.72
C THR A 355 3.37 24.24 24.22
N VAL A 356 2.69 23.29 23.59
CA VAL A 356 2.58 23.13 22.14
C VAL A 356 1.15 23.43 21.72
N THR A 357 0.95 24.53 21.00
CA THR A 357 -0.36 24.91 20.50
C THR A 357 -0.61 24.28 19.13
N LEU A 358 -1.61 23.44 19.01
CA LEU A 358 -2.11 22.87 17.76
C LEU A 358 -3.32 23.69 17.29
N LYS A 359 -3.36 24.08 16.02
CA LYS A 359 -4.47 24.87 15.45
C LYS A 359 -5.09 24.15 14.26
N ASN A 360 -6.41 24.03 14.25
CA ASN A 360 -7.14 23.59 13.07
C ASN A 360 -7.46 24.80 12.18
N THR A 361 -6.70 24.95 11.10
CA THR A 361 -6.92 26.02 10.10
C THR A 361 -7.83 25.56 8.96
N GLY A 362 -8.34 24.32 9.04
CA GLY A 362 -9.25 23.75 8.05
C GLY A 362 -10.71 24.05 8.34
N SER A 363 -11.59 23.53 7.48
CA SER A 363 -13.02 23.77 7.48
C SER A 363 -13.84 22.61 8.10
N ALA A 364 -13.18 21.52 8.51
CA ALA A 364 -13.80 20.38 9.19
C ALA A 364 -13.12 20.11 10.55
N PRO A 365 -13.83 19.51 11.53
CA PRO A 365 -13.22 19.07 12.78
C PRO A 365 -12.10 18.06 12.54
N ALA A 366 -11.06 18.11 13.35
CA ALA A 366 -9.91 17.21 13.30
C ALA A 366 -9.77 16.45 14.62
N THR A 367 -9.85 15.13 14.61
CA THR A 367 -9.34 14.31 15.69
C THR A 367 -7.86 14.10 15.49
N VAL A 368 -7.06 14.73 16.33
CA VAL A 368 -5.60 14.76 16.28
C VAL A 368 -5.05 13.77 17.29
N LYS A 369 -4.15 12.90 16.83
CA LYS A 369 -3.37 12.02 17.71
C LYS A 369 -1.96 12.55 17.84
N ILE A 370 -1.45 12.50 19.08
CA ILE A 370 -0.13 13.01 19.44
C ILE A 370 0.70 11.85 19.96
N GLY A 371 1.82 11.61 19.32
CA GLY A 371 2.81 10.60 19.70
C GLY A 371 4.15 11.24 20.04
N LYS A 372 5.08 10.42 20.51
CA LYS A 372 6.46 10.80 20.75
C LYS A 372 7.38 9.93 19.90
N GLN A 373 8.36 10.55 19.28
CA GLN A 373 9.38 9.87 18.51
C GLN A 373 10.74 10.36 18.97
N PRO A 374 11.75 9.46 19.12
CA PRO A 374 13.11 9.87 19.41
C PRO A 374 13.63 10.89 18.39
N GLY A 375 14.36 11.90 18.83
CA GLY A 375 15.08 12.80 17.93
C GLY A 375 16.25 12.04 17.33
N GLY A 376 16.28 11.91 15.99
CA GLY A 376 17.31 11.14 15.33
C GLY A 376 18.70 11.71 15.56
N HIS A 377 19.62 10.86 16.01
CA HIS A 377 21.02 11.06 15.74
C HIS A 377 21.19 10.98 14.21
N GLN A 378 21.70 12.02 13.58
CA GLN A 378 22.06 11.94 12.17
C GLN A 378 23.21 10.94 12.04
N PRO A 379 23.01 9.74 11.44
CA PRO A 379 24.14 8.87 11.16
C PRO A 379 25.11 9.61 10.26
N ALA A 380 26.38 9.47 10.52
CA ALA A 380 27.38 10.05 9.65
C ALA A 380 27.15 9.61 8.21
N ALA A 381 27.09 10.54 7.30
CA ALA A 381 27.07 10.28 5.87
C ALA A 381 28.13 9.22 5.55
N ALA A 382 27.65 8.13 4.92
CA ALA A 382 28.38 7.03 4.29
C ALA A 382 29.87 6.91 4.67
N GLN A 383 30.18 6.49 5.90
CA GLN A 383 31.50 5.90 6.15
C GLN A 383 31.54 4.55 5.45
N LYS A 384 32.64 4.27 4.74
CA LYS A 384 32.85 2.97 4.13
C LYS A 384 32.86 1.92 5.23
N GLY A 385 31.86 1.03 5.25
CA GLY A 385 31.83 -0.14 6.11
C GLY A 385 32.90 -1.17 5.73
N ALA A 386 32.81 -2.37 6.30
CA ALA A 386 33.63 -3.48 5.89
C ALA A 386 33.59 -3.69 4.35
N PRO A 387 34.64 -4.27 3.76
CA PRO A 387 34.60 -4.63 2.35
C PRO A 387 33.34 -5.43 2.03
N LEU A 388 32.79 -5.24 0.83
CA LEU A 388 31.65 -6.02 0.36
C LEU A 388 32.00 -7.51 0.41
N GLN A 389 31.19 -8.29 1.06
CA GLN A 389 31.28 -9.73 1.13
C GLN A 389 30.05 -10.32 0.42
N GLU A 390 30.31 -11.17 -0.56
CA GLU A 390 29.29 -11.92 -1.29
C GLU A 390 29.70 -13.40 -1.31
N VAL A 391 28.88 -14.24 -0.72
CA VAL A 391 29.09 -15.69 -0.68
C VAL A 391 28.08 -16.35 -1.60
N LYS A 392 28.56 -16.88 -2.71
CA LYS A 392 27.73 -17.55 -3.72
C LYS A 392 27.38 -18.97 -3.27
N GLY A 393 26.13 -19.37 -3.52
CA GLY A 393 25.63 -20.68 -3.13
C GLY A 393 24.18 -20.86 -3.57
N HIS A 394 23.49 -21.81 -2.99
CA HIS A 394 22.05 -21.96 -3.13
C HIS A 394 21.41 -21.99 -1.73
N TYR A 395 20.55 -21.04 -1.45
CA TYR A 395 19.99 -20.81 -0.11
C TYR A 395 18.45 -20.87 -0.19
N SER A 396 17.85 -21.86 0.45
CA SER A 396 16.39 -22.04 0.44
C SER A 396 15.74 -21.35 1.63
N PRO A 397 14.59 -20.66 1.46
CA PRO A 397 13.77 -20.20 2.57
C PRO A 397 13.13 -21.34 3.35
N LEU A 398 12.95 -22.50 2.72
CA LEU A 398 12.50 -23.72 3.37
C LEU A 398 13.62 -24.28 4.25
N ARG A 399 13.21 -24.98 5.32
CA ARG A 399 14.13 -25.73 6.15
C ARG A 399 14.37 -27.10 5.53
N ILE A 400 15.52 -27.27 4.86
CA ILE A 400 15.95 -28.54 4.29
C ILE A 400 16.98 -29.11 5.27
N ARG A 401 16.73 -30.32 5.82
CA ARG A 401 17.76 -31.02 6.60
C ARG A 401 19.00 -31.18 5.73
N PRO A 402 20.19 -30.71 6.15
CA PRO A 402 21.40 -30.99 5.42
C PRO A 402 21.60 -32.50 5.38
N GLY A 403 21.59 -33.10 4.18
CA GLY A 403 22.19 -34.39 4.00
C GLY A 403 23.63 -34.35 4.54
N LYS A 404 24.17 -35.43 5.08
CA LYS A 404 25.52 -35.50 5.62
C LYS A 404 26.49 -34.89 4.61
N THR A 405 26.81 -33.60 4.75
CA THR A 405 27.86 -32.94 3.99
C THR A 405 29.15 -33.05 4.80
N THR A 406 30.18 -33.56 4.16
CA THR A 406 31.54 -33.51 4.67
C THR A 406 31.87 -32.03 4.97
N ARG A 407 32.29 -31.79 6.22
CA ARG A 407 32.69 -30.49 6.77
C ARG A 407 33.73 -29.84 5.84
N PRO A 408 33.47 -28.68 5.24
CA PRO A 408 34.53 -27.90 4.60
C PRO A 408 35.46 -27.38 5.70
N ALA A 409 36.75 -27.39 5.41
CA ALA A 409 37.78 -26.87 6.28
C ALA A 409 37.50 -25.41 6.63
N ALA A 410 37.61 -25.09 7.92
CA ALA A 410 37.48 -23.73 8.41
C ALA A 410 38.45 -22.80 7.64
N ALA A 411 37.88 -21.85 6.89
CA ALA A 411 38.65 -20.76 6.32
C ALA A 411 39.29 -19.98 7.50
N LYS A 412 40.60 -19.84 7.46
CA LYS A 412 41.30 -19.00 8.42
C LYS A 412 40.79 -17.58 8.31
N PRO A 413 40.48 -16.92 9.43
CA PRO A 413 40.18 -15.50 9.42
C PRO A 413 41.39 -14.75 8.89
N SER A 414 41.25 -14.09 7.78
CA SER A 414 42.25 -13.10 7.33
C SER A 414 42.03 -11.85 8.20
N ALA A 415 42.88 -11.70 9.18
CA ALA A 415 42.89 -10.49 9.99
C ALA A 415 43.43 -9.32 9.17
N MET A 416 42.57 -8.43 8.81
CA MET A 416 42.85 -7.02 8.55
C MET A 416 42.05 -6.20 9.52
N PRO A 417 42.66 -5.31 10.35
CA PRO A 417 41.89 -4.43 11.19
C PRO A 417 41.33 -3.29 10.33
N TYR A 418 40.12 -3.51 9.79
CA TYR A 418 39.34 -2.41 9.31
C TYR A 418 38.43 -1.96 10.47
N GLU A 419 38.60 -0.74 10.93
CA GLU A 419 37.65 -0.08 11.79
C GLU A 419 36.39 0.21 10.95
N ALA A 420 35.54 -0.80 10.83
CA ALA A 420 34.21 -0.62 10.27
C ALA A 420 33.36 0.16 11.28
N PRO A 421 32.38 0.97 10.83
CA PRO A 421 31.40 1.58 11.74
C PRO A 421 30.63 0.56 12.55
N TRP A 422 30.55 -0.69 12.12
CA TRP A 422 30.04 -1.80 12.91
C TRP A 422 31.02 -2.22 13.99
N THR A 423 30.57 -2.19 15.24
CA THR A 423 31.36 -2.59 16.39
C THR A 423 31.07 -4.04 16.74
N THR A 424 32.11 -4.86 16.87
CA THR A 424 31.97 -6.21 17.45
C THR A 424 31.61 -6.08 18.92
N VAL A 425 30.57 -6.77 19.37
CA VAL A 425 30.19 -6.93 20.76
C VAL A 425 30.49 -8.34 21.23
N ALA A 426 30.29 -8.66 22.51
CA ALA A 426 30.57 -9.99 23.02
C ALA A 426 29.83 -11.06 22.20
N ASP A 427 30.57 -12.10 21.79
CA ASP A 427 30.03 -13.25 21.06
C ASP A 427 28.87 -13.88 21.82
N TYR A 428 27.84 -14.30 21.08
CA TYR A 428 26.77 -15.10 21.65
C TYR A 428 27.31 -16.40 22.27
N PRO A 429 26.78 -16.85 23.40
CA PRO A 429 27.39 -17.96 24.13
C PRO A 429 27.55 -19.27 23.37
N VAL A 430 26.68 -19.54 22.41
CA VAL A 430 26.69 -20.69 21.51
C VAL A 430 26.52 -20.26 20.06
N PRO A 431 26.97 -21.03 19.05
CA PRO A 431 26.59 -20.73 17.67
C PRO A 431 25.06 -20.71 17.55
N VAL A 432 24.51 -19.69 16.86
CA VAL A 432 23.07 -19.57 16.73
C VAL A 432 22.67 -18.92 15.43
N MET A 433 21.63 -19.45 14.78
CA MET A 433 20.84 -18.79 13.76
C MET A 433 19.35 -18.92 14.10
N GLU A 434 18.51 -18.10 13.50
CA GLU A 434 17.04 -18.18 13.68
C GLU A 434 16.60 -17.97 15.15
N SER A 435 17.40 -17.28 15.97
CA SER A 435 16.97 -16.89 17.32
C SER A 435 16.01 -15.73 17.25
N ALA A 436 15.02 -15.73 18.13
CA ALA A 436 14.11 -14.61 18.32
C ALA A 436 14.79 -13.56 19.20
N VAL A 437 14.83 -12.30 18.73
CA VAL A 437 15.58 -11.24 19.42
C VAL A 437 14.70 -10.01 19.64
N ALA A 438 14.77 -9.42 20.81
CA ALA A 438 14.08 -8.17 21.15
C ALA A 438 14.94 -7.33 22.11
N THR A 439 14.78 -6.01 22.08
CA THR A 439 15.41 -5.09 23.04
C THR A 439 14.38 -4.63 24.06
N LEU A 440 14.74 -4.69 25.33
CA LEU A 440 13.94 -4.18 26.44
C LEU A 440 14.86 -3.58 27.50
N ASP A 441 14.53 -2.37 27.95
CA ASP A 441 15.26 -1.62 28.99
C ASP A 441 16.77 -1.59 28.74
N GLY A 442 17.16 -1.30 27.51
CA GLY A 442 18.56 -1.18 27.08
C GLY A 442 19.32 -2.50 26.99
N LYS A 443 18.67 -3.66 27.21
CA LYS A 443 19.28 -4.99 27.09
C LYS A 443 18.71 -5.72 25.85
N VAL A 444 19.56 -6.57 25.25
CA VAL A 444 19.16 -7.39 24.11
C VAL A 444 18.86 -8.81 24.57
N TYR A 445 17.64 -9.25 24.39
CA TYR A 445 17.18 -10.61 24.72
C TYR A 445 17.19 -11.47 23.46
N SER A 446 17.82 -12.63 23.53
CA SER A 446 17.87 -13.59 22.44
C SER A 446 17.48 -14.98 22.94
N VAL A 447 16.49 -15.60 22.28
CA VAL A 447 15.88 -16.84 22.76
C VAL A 447 15.71 -17.85 21.64
N GLY A 448 15.86 -19.15 21.96
CA GLY A 448 15.72 -20.23 21.01
C GLY A 448 16.78 -20.20 19.91
N GLY A 449 16.42 -20.65 18.73
CA GLY A 449 17.29 -20.71 17.56
C GLY A 449 17.73 -22.13 17.20
N PHE A 450 18.71 -22.22 16.31
CA PHE A 450 19.32 -23.47 15.85
C PHE A 450 20.86 -23.29 15.82
N ASP A 451 21.59 -24.28 16.35
CA ASP A 451 23.04 -24.20 16.44
C ASP A 451 23.79 -24.83 15.24
N GLY A 452 23.04 -25.18 14.20
CA GLY A 452 23.56 -25.94 13.06
C GLY A 452 23.34 -27.45 13.18
N THR A 453 23.03 -27.95 14.40
CA THR A 453 22.79 -29.38 14.67
C THR A 453 21.48 -29.67 15.38
N LYS A 454 21.09 -28.82 16.34
CA LYS A 454 19.89 -28.99 17.17
C LYS A 454 19.15 -27.68 17.40
N PHE A 455 17.86 -27.81 17.65
CA PHE A 455 17.01 -26.72 18.10
C PHE A 455 17.34 -26.34 19.54
N LEU A 456 17.31 -25.05 19.82
CA LEU A 456 17.66 -24.49 21.12
C LEU A 456 16.41 -24.05 21.88
N ASN A 457 16.44 -24.20 23.20
CA ASN A 457 15.53 -23.53 24.14
C ASN A 457 16.25 -22.56 25.07
N ASN A 458 17.51 -22.25 24.77
CA ASN A 458 18.32 -21.33 25.55
C ASN A 458 17.75 -19.90 25.45
N ALA A 459 17.89 -19.13 26.51
CA ALA A 459 17.60 -17.72 26.56
C ALA A 459 18.78 -17.00 27.21
N TYR A 460 19.13 -15.84 26.64
CA TYR A 460 20.21 -15.00 27.10
C TYR A 460 19.82 -13.53 27.04
N ALA A 461 20.38 -12.70 27.95
CA ALA A 461 20.29 -11.26 27.86
C ALA A 461 21.71 -10.68 27.75
N TYR A 462 21.90 -9.83 26.75
CA TYR A 462 23.13 -9.02 26.62
C TYR A 462 22.93 -7.68 27.30
N ASP A 463 23.85 -7.35 28.18
CA ASP A 463 23.93 -6.06 28.84
C ASP A 463 25.04 -5.22 28.19
N PRO A 464 24.71 -4.16 27.45
CA PRO A 464 25.70 -3.31 26.81
C PRO A 464 26.64 -2.61 27.77
N ALA A 465 26.20 -2.30 29.01
CA ALA A 465 27.03 -1.67 30.02
C ALA A 465 28.08 -2.65 30.56
N ALA A 466 27.69 -3.90 30.78
CA ALA A 466 28.59 -4.96 31.20
C ALA A 466 29.36 -5.60 30.04
N GLN A 467 28.94 -5.37 28.80
CA GLN A 467 29.44 -6.01 27.57
C GLN A 467 29.45 -7.55 27.67
N ALA A 468 28.43 -8.12 28.27
CA ALA A 468 28.38 -9.55 28.57
C ALA A 468 26.98 -10.13 28.39
N TRP A 469 26.91 -11.40 27.96
CA TRP A 469 25.71 -12.21 27.96
C TRP A 469 25.52 -12.90 29.31
N SER A 470 24.30 -12.85 29.82
CA SER A 470 23.86 -13.61 30.98
C SER A 470 22.79 -14.63 30.58
N ALA A 471 22.87 -15.85 31.14
CA ALA A 471 21.88 -16.88 30.90
C ALA A 471 20.58 -16.55 31.66
N LEU A 472 19.45 -16.81 30.99
CA LEU A 472 18.12 -16.70 31.56
C LEU A 472 17.49 -18.11 31.68
N PRO A 473 16.38 -18.25 32.42
CA PRO A 473 15.60 -19.47 32.42
C PRO A 473 15.23 -19.86 30.96
N LYS A 474 15.31 -21.16 30.70
CA LYS A 474 15.07 -21.69 29.33
C LYS A 474 13.60 -21.62 28.96
N LEU A 475 13.32 -21.50 27.66
CA LEU A 475 11.99 -21.75 27.09
C LEU A 475 11.49 -23.14 27.46
N SER A 476 10.18 -23.32 27.57
CA SER A 476 9.58 -24.63 27.85
C SER A 476 9.82 -25.64 26.74
N MET A 477 10.04 -25.17 25.49
CA MET A 477 10.35 -26.03 24.35
C MET A 477 11.41 -25.38 23.45
N ALA A 478 12.22 -26.24 22.82
CA ALA A 478 13.18 -25.81 21.81
C ALA A 478 12.45 -25.38 20.54
N ARG A 479 12.82 -24.23 20.01
CA ARG A 479 12.23 -23.68 18.79
C ARG A 479 13.22 -22.82 18.01
N SER A 480 13.04 -22.75 16.69
CA SER A 480 13.88 -22.01 15.77
C SER A 480 12.99 -21.23 14.80
N GLY A 481 13.45 -20.07 14.32
CA GLY A 481 12.63 -19.19 13.46
C GLY A 481 11.42 -18.58 14.16
N ALA A 482 11.48 -18.48 15.49
CA ALA A 482 10.48 -17.80 16.30
C ALA A 482 10.64 -16.27 16.20
N GLN A 483 9.60 -15.55 16.60
CA GLN A 483 9.56 -14.10 16.65
C GLN A 483 9.54 -13.64 18.10
N ALA A 484 10.25 -12.54 18.43
CA ALA A 484 10.20 -11.93 19.75
C ALA A 484 9.88 -10.43 19.66
N ALA A 485 9.06 -9.96 20.59
CA ALA A 485 8.75 -8.54 20.75
C ALA A 485 8.76 -8.14 22.21
N ALA A 486 9.23 -6.93 22.50
CA ALA A 486 9.17 -6.33 23.82
C ALA A 486 7.91 -5.44 23.92
N TYR A 487 7.12 -5.65 24.96
CA TYR A 487 5.94 -4.82 25.24
C TYR A 487 5.59 -4.85 26.73
N GLY A 488 5.27 -3.69 27.31
CA GLY A 488 4.81 -3.58 28.71
C GLY A 488 5.79 -4.16 29.73
N GLY A 489 7.11 -3.97 29.51
CA GLY A 489 8.15 -4.49 30.40
C GLY A 489 8.42 -6.00 30.28
N LYS A 490 7.90 -6.68 29.26
CA LYS A 490 8.01 -8.13 29.04
C LYS A 490 8.48 -8.47 27.63
N ILE A 491 9.04 -9.67 27.47
CA ILE A 491 9.43 -10.25 26.18
C ILE A 491 8.42 -11.34 25.79
N TYR A 492 7.75 -11.17 24.68
CA TYR A 492 6.80 -12.10 24.09
C TYR A 492 7.48 -12.90 22.97
N VAL A 493 7.31 -14.24 22.98
CA VAL A 493 7.89 -15.13 21.99
C VAL A 493 6.78 -15.94 21.32
N PHE A 494 6.75 -15.92 20.00
CA PHE A 494 5.69 -16.50 19.18
C PHE A 494 6.26 -17.43 18.12
N GLY A 495 5.48 -18.40 17.69
CA GLY A 495 5.76 -19.18 16.49
C GLY A 495 7.05 -19.97 16.54
N GLY A 496 7.67 -20.07 15.39
CA GLY A 496 8.87 -20.89 15.17
C GLY A 496 8.55 -22.35 14.88
N TRP A 497 9.55 -23.13 14.52
CA TRP A 497 9.47 -24.59 14.36
C TRP A 497 9.92 -25.33 15.62
N ASP A 498 9.21 -26.39 15.98
CA ASP A 498 9.66 -27.34 16.99
C ASP A 498 10.71 -28.32 16.44
N THR A 499 11.17 -29.26 17.26
CA THR A 499 12.16 -30.27 16.87
C THR A 499 11.66 -31.26 15.78
N TYR A 500 10.38 -31.25 15.49
CA TYR A 500 9.73 -32.00 14.39
C TYR A 500 9.41 -31.11 13.18
N GLU A 501 9.94 -29.87 13.15
CA GLU A 501 9.73 -28.88 12.10
C GLU A 501 8.26 -28.43 11.94
N ARG A 502 7.46 -28.54 13.01
CA ARG A 502 6.07 -28.07 13.04
C ARG A 502 5.99 -26.66 13.63
N PRO A 503 5.13 -25.80 13.10
CA PRO A 503 4.90 -24.49 13.68
C PRO A 503 4.38 -24.58 15.13
N VAL A 504 4.93 -23.75 16.01
CA VAL A 504 4.61 -23.73 17.45
C VAL A 504 3.49 -22.71 17.70
N ALA A 505 2.37 -23.17 18.23
CA ALA A 505 1.24 -22.30 18.59
C ALA A 505 1.49 -21.52 19.89
N LYS A 506 2.25 -22.10 20.81
CA LYS A 506 2.42 -21.61 22.18
C LYS A 506 3.07 -20.23 22.23
N THR A 507 2.39 -19.28 22.87
CA THR A 507 2.95 -17.97 23.24
C THR A 507 3.65 -18.08 24.59
N GLU A 508 4.95 -17.72 24.67
CA GLU A 508 5.72 -17.68 25.92
C GLU A 508 6.13 -16.25 26.23
N ILE A 509 6.01 -15.86 27.49
CA ILE A 509 6.20 -14.48 27.96
C ILE A 509 7.22 -14.48 29.07
N TYR A 510 8.35 -13.80 28.87
CA TYR A 510 9.38 -13.61 29.89
C TYR A 510 9.16 -12.28 30.60
N ASP A 511 9.15 -12.31 31.91
CA ASP A 511 9.09 -11.11 32.75
C ASP A 511 10.47 -10.90 33.45
N PRO A 512 11.26 -9.91 33.00
CA PRO A 512 12.57 -9.64 33.61
C PRO A 512 12.48 -9.23 35.07
N ALA A 513 11.36 -8.64 35.51
CA ALA A 513 11.20 -8.22 36.91
C ALA A 513 11.10 -9.41 37.89
N THR A 514 10.50 -10.52 37.41
CA THR A 514 10.38 -11.77 38.21
C THR A 514 11.42 -12.81 37.83
N GLY A 515 12.06 -12.65 36.64
CA GLY A 515 12.97 -13.65 36.09
C GLY A 515 12.29 -14.94 35.63
N ALA A 516 11.00 -14.93 35.36
CA ALA A 516 10.20 -16.13 35.09
C ALA A 516 9.48 -16.07 33.74
N TRP A 517 9.22 -17.26 33.17
CA TRP A 517 8.36 -17.45 31.99
C TRP A 517 6.91 -17.74 32.41
N SER A 518 5.97 -17.17 31.67
CA SER A 518 4.55 -17.47 31.70
C SER A 518 4.05 -17.77 30.26
N THR A 519 2.78 -18.14 30.12
CA THR A 519 2.18 -18.39 28.82
C THR A 519 1.01 -17.45 28.60
N GLY A 520 0.86 -16.97 27.36
CA GLY A 520 -0.32 -16.30 26.88
C GLY A 520 -1.18 -17.20 25.98
N ALA A 521 -2.23 -16.66 25.39
CA ALA A 521 -3.11 -17.38 24.46
C ALA A 521 -2.32 -17.95 23.28
N ASP A 522 -2.61 -19.21 22.94
CA ASP A 522 -2.00 -19.90 21.82
C ASP A 522 -2.36 -19.21 20.49
N ASN A 523 -1.39 -19.13 19.59
CA ASN A 523 -1.60 -18.58 18.26
C ASN A 523 -2.46 -19.54 17.43
N PRO A 524 -3.66 -19.14 16.95
CA PRO A 524 -4.55 -20.01 16.17
C PRO A 524 -4.01 -20.36 14.79
N LYS A 525 -3.05 -19.59 14.29
CA LYS A 525 -2.36 -19.81 13.00
C LYS A 525 -0.86 -19.59 13.17
N PRO A 526 -0.15 -20.53 13.79
CA PRO A 526 1.27 -20.36 14.08
C PRO A 526 2.12 -20.44 12.81
N TRP A 527 3.04 -19.50 12.68
CA TRP A 527 4.03 -19.44 11.62
C TRP A 527 5.44 -19.35 12.18
N ALA A 528 6.41 -19.83 11.42
CA ALA A 528 7.81 -19.57 11.65
C ALA A 528 8.34 -18.60 10.59
N ALA A 529 9.51 -18.01 10.80
CA ALA A 529 10.15 -17.14 9.83
C ALA A 529 9.26 -15.97 9.34
N ALA A 530 8.37 -15.49 10.19
CA ALA A 530 7.57 -14.30 10.01
C ALA A 530 8.35 -13.06 10.48
N ALA A 531 7.91 -11.87 10.10
CA ALA A 531 8.35 -10.65 10.77
C ALA A 531 7.48 -10.33 11.98
N VAL A 532 8.04 -9.61 12.95
CA VAL A 532 7.32 -9.16 14.14
C VAL A 532 7.58 -7.67 14.38
N THR A 533 6.53 -6.95 14.80
CA THR A 533 6.65 -5.56 15.23
C THR A 533 5.50 -5.16 16.13
N VAL A 534 5.66 -4.07 16.89
CA VAL A 534 4.66 -3.57 17.82
C VAL A 534 4.07 -2.28 17.29
N LEU A 535 2.75 -2.19 17.20
CA LEU A 535 2.04 -0.99 16.77
C LEU A 535 0.71 -0.83 17.53
N GLY A 536 0.46 0.36 18.05
CA GLY A 536 -0.82 0.70 18.71
C GLY A 536 -1.20 -0.23 19.86
N GLY A 537 -0.22 -0.72 20.63
CA GLY A 537 -0.46 -1.62 21.76
C GLY A 537 -0.63 -3.10 21.39
N LYS A 538 -0.51 -3.45 20.10
CA LYS A 538 -0.61 -4.82 19.59
C LYS A 538 0.70 -5.28 18.98
N ILE A 539 0.94 -6.58 19.00
CA ILE A 539 2.10 -7.21 18.39
C ILE A 539 1.66 -7.88 17.09
N TYR A 540 2.18 -7.41 15.97
CA TYR A 540 1.85 -7.90 14.63
C TYR A 540 2.86 -8.94 14.17
N ILE A 541 2.35 -10.04 13.62
CA ILE A 541 3.12 -11.13 12.99
C ILE A 541 2.72 -11.18 11.52
N ILE A 542 3.69 -11.07 10.62
CA ILE A 542 3.44 -10.82 9.20
C ILE A 542 4.14 -11.89 8.36
N GLY A 543 3.37 -12.57 7.50
CA GLY A 543 3.88 -13.60 6.61
C GLY A 543 4.35 -14.85 7.34
N GLY A 544 5.33 -15.56 6.79
CA GLY A 544 5.98 -16.70 7.42
C GLY A 544 5.89 -18.01 6.65
N CYS A 545 6.29 -19.08 7.34
CA CYS A 545 6.36 -20.45 6.82
C CYS A 545 5.60 -21.42 7.71
N THR A 546 5.10 -22.52 7.11
CA THR A 546 4.73 -23.77 7.80
C THR A 546 5.96 -24.68 7.95
N GLY A 547 5.76 -25.97 8.21
CA GLY A 547 6.84 -26.94 8.21
C GLY A 547 7.47 -27.18 6.83
N THR A 548 6.67 -27.12 5.77
CA THR A 548 7.08 -27.54 4.42
C THR A 548 6.88 -26.47 3.35
N ASP A 549 6.26 -25.33 3.68
CA ASP A 549 5.86 -24.30 2.71
C ASP A 549 6.12 -22.91 3.29
N CYS A 550 6.69 -22.01 2.47
CA CYS A 550 7.01 -20.65 2.81
C CYS A 550 6.27 -19.65 1.89
N GLY A 551 5.99 -18.48 2.43
CA GLY A 551 5.24 -17.44 1.74
C GLY A 551 3.76 -17.46 2.14
N ARG A 552 3.40 -16.60 3.10
CA ARG A 552 2.02 -16.40 3.57
C ARG A 552 1.65 -14.94 3.43
N THR A 553 0.39 -14.69 3.14
CA THR A 553 -0.19 -13.34 3.18
C THR A 553 -0.79 -13.03 4.54
N ASP A 554 -0.84 -13.99 5.45
CA ASP A 554 -1.46 -13.82 6.76
C ASP A 554 -0.77 -12.72 7.58
N VAL A 555 -1.57 -11.86 8.18
CA VAL A 555 -1.17 -10.90 9.21
C VAL A 555 -1.99 -11.19 10.45
N GLN A 556 -1.31 -11.40 11.56
CA GLN A 556 -1.94 -11.66 12.85
C GLN A 556 -1.55 -10.58 13.84
N ALA A 557 -2.45 -10.23 14.72
CA ALA A 557 -2.21 -9.28 15.79
C ALA A 557 -2.56 -9.91 17.13
N TYR A 558 -1.57 -9.98 18.01
CA TYR A 558 -1.74 -10.33 19.41
C TYR A 558 -1.95 -9.06 20.24
N ASP A 559 -2.98 -9.06 21.06
CA ASP A 559 -3.27 -7.98 22.00
C ASP A 559 -2.87 -8.43 23.41
N PRO A 560 -1.74 -7.89 23.96
CA PRO A 560 -1.28 -8.26 25.29
C PRO A 560 -2.22 -7.84 26.41
N ALA A 561 -3.08 -6.83 26.20
CA ALA A 561 -3.99 -6.36 27.23
C ALA A 561 -5.19 -7.30 27.44
N SER A 562 -5.65 -7.93 26.36
CA SER A 562 -6.78 -8.88 26.40
C SER A 562 -6.35 -10.34 26.27
N ASP A 563 -5.04 -10.61 26.12
CA ASP A 563 -4.47 -11.94 25.88
C ASP A 563 -5.18 -12.66 24.74
N SER A 564 -5.32 -12.01 23.58
CA SER A 564 -6.11 -12.53 22.48
C SER A 564 -5.51 -12.24 21.11
N TRP A 565 -5.86 -13.10 20.13
CA TRP A 565 -5.43 -12.99 18.75
C TRP A 565 -6.54 -12.47 17.84
N SER A 566 -6.16 -11.69 16.84
CA SER A 566 -7.02 -11.26 15.75
C SER A 566 -6.30 -11.31 14.41
N SER A 567 -7.05 -11.41 13.31
CA SER A 567 -6.47 -11.30 11.96
C SER A 567 -6.38 -9.84 11.54
N GLY A 568 -5.24 -9.45 10.96
CA GLY A 568 -5.05 -8.17 10.29
C GLY A 568 -5.38 -8.25 8.79
N MET A 569 -5.24 -7.11 8.09
CA MET A 569 -5.32 -7.06 6.63
C MET A 569 -4.17 -7.87 6.02
N ALA A 570 -4.50 -8.76 5.09
CA ALA A 570 -3.51 -9.61 4.43
C ALA A 570 -2.40 -8.78 3.76
N TYR A 571 -1.16 -9.27 3.87
CA TYR A 571 -0.02 -8.68 3.17
C TYR A 571 -0.23 -8.79 1.65
N PRO A 572 0.24 -7.83 0.85
CA PRO A 572 -0.08 -7.77 -0.59
C PRO A 572 0.37 -8.99 -1.42
N GLU A 573 1.40 -9.69 -0.97
CA GLU A 573 1.95 -10.87 -1.64
C GLU A 573 2.33 -11.97 -0.64
N PRO A 574 2.39 -13.25 -1.05
CA PRO A 574 2.90 -14.32 -0.19
C PRO A 574 4.36 -14.04 0.20
N ILE A 575 4.67 -13.99 1.50
CA ILE A 575 5.98 -13.54 1.99
C ILE A 575 6.45 -14.31 3.22
N SER A 576 7.76 -14.45 3.37
CA SER A 576 8.45 -14.97 4.55
C SER A 576 9.83 -14.34 4.66
N TRP A 577 10.45 -14.39 5.84
CA TRP A 577 11.81 -13.89 6.09
C TRP A 577 12.01 -12.41 5.73
N LEU A 578 10.97 -11.60 5.81
CA LEU A 578 11.00 -10.17 5.54
C LEU A 578 11.43 -9.38 6.78
N GLY A 579 11.79 -8.11 6.59
CA GLY A 579 12.02 -7.15 7.68
C GLY A 579 10.83 -6.21 7.85
N CYS A 580 10.32 -6.07 9.08
CA CYS A 580 9.22 -5.15 9.37
C CYS A 580 9.50 -4.31 10.61
N GLY A 581 8.92 -3.09 10.64
CA GLY A 581 8.99 -2.25 11.82
C GLY A 581 7.90 -1.20 11.87
N ALA A 582 7.58 -0.72 13.06
CA ALA A 582 6.61 0.34 13.27
C ALA A 582 7.31 1.70 13.34
N ILE A 583 6.86 2.65 12.55
CA ILE A 583 7.36 4.03 12.50
C ILE A 583 6.16 4.97 12.35
N ALA A 584 6.06 5.99 13.18
CA ALA A 584 5.03 7.03 13.09
C ALA A 584 3.61 6.48 12.88
N ASN A 585 3.21 5.51 13.72
CA ASN A 585 1.89 4.85 13.70
C ASN A 585 1.56 4.05 12.42
N LYS A 586 2.56 3.69 11.61
CA LYS A 586 2.41 2.78 10.47
C LYS A 586 3.39 1.61 10.58
N LEU A 587 3.07 0.49 9.95
CA LEU A 587 4.05 -0.58 9.72
C LEU A 587 4.74 -0.34 8.38
N TYR A 588 6.02 -0.65 8.33
CA TYR A 588 6.81 -0.68 7.10
C TYR A 588 7.49 -2.03 7.01
N CYS A 589 7.32 -2.70 5.88
CA CYS A 589 7.88 -4.02 5.63
C CYS A 589 8.61 -4.03 4.30
N ALA A 590 9.74 -4.74 4.21
CA ALA A 590 10.54 -4.78 2.99
C ALA A 590 11.27 -6.12 2.81
N GLY A 591 11.54 -6.47 1.56
CA GLY A 591 12.24 -7.68 1.18
C GLY A 591 11.50 -8.96 1.57
N GLY A 592 12.22 -10.05 1.69
CA GLY A 592 11.70 -11.37 2.02
C GLY A 592 11.79 -12.35 0.86
N ALA A 593 11.29 -13.57 1.10
CA ALA A 593 11.14 -14.62 0.09
C ALA A 593 9.67 -14.73 -0.32
N SER A 594 9.39 -14.57 -1.60
CA SER A 594 8.07 -14.65 -2.21
C SER A 594 8.12 -15.55 -3.44
N SER A 595 7.13 -16.45 -3.61
CA SER A 595 6.93 -17.25 -4.83
C SER A 595 8.20 -17.92 -5.40
N GLY A 596 9.11 -18.35 -4.53
CA GLY A 596 10.33 -19.07 -4.92
C GLY A 596 11.54 -18.17 -5.28
N SER A 597 11.46 -16.86 -5.03
CA SER A 597 12.55 -15.91 -5.20
C SER A 597 12.60 -14.91 -4.06
N SER A 598 13.74 -14.24 -3.86
CA SER A 598 13.82 -13.05 -3.03
C SER A 598 13.12 -11.88 -3.70
N THR A 599 12.56 -10.97 -2.91
CA THR A 599 11.90 -9.75 -3.40
C THR A 599 12.56 -8.50 -2.85
N LYS A 600 12.39 -7.40 -3.58
CA LYS A 600 12.78 -6.06 -3.15
C LYS A 600 11.57 -5.22 -2.74
N HIS A 601 10.37 -5.71 -2.95
CA HIS A 601 9.15 -4.95 -2.68
C HIS A 601 9.08 -4.48 -1.24
N ALA A 602 8.56 -3.29 -1.06
CA ALA A 602 8.32 -2.70 0.24
C ALA A 602 6.91 -2.11 0.31
N TYR A 603 6.29 -2.25 1.47
CA TYR A 603 4.93 -1.80 1.70
C TYR A 603 4.80 -1.13 3.06
N SER A 604 3.91 -0.14 3.14
CA SER A 604 3.45 0.43 4.40
C SER A 604 2.01 0.02 4.70
N TYR A 605 1.70 -0.27 5.95
CA TYR A 605 0.35 -0.52 6.43
C TYR A 605 -0.12 0.63 7.31
N ASP A 606 -1.26 1.20 6.98
CA ASP A 606 -1.92 2.21 7.79
C ASP A 606 -3.10 1.59 8.54
N PRO A 607 -3.05 1.51 9.88
CA PRO A 607 -4.14 0.96 10.66
C PRO A 607 -5.44 1.75 10.57
N SER A 608 -5.38 3.04 10.21
CA SER A 608 -6.56 3.91 10.14
C SER A 608 -7.39 3.62 8.88
N SER A 609 -6.73 3.33 7.77
CA SER A 609 -7.38 2.96 6.50
C SER A 609 -7.49 1.44 6.30
N HIS A 610 -6.89 0.63 7.19
CA HIS A 610 -6.80 -0.83 7.07
C HIS A 610 -6.24 -1.27 5.71
N SER A 611 -5.25 -0.56 5.17
CA SER A 611 -4.72 -0.83 3.82
C SER A 611 -3.20 -0.87 3.77
N TRP A 612 -2.68 -1.71 2.88
CA TRP A 612 -1.28 -1.73 2.48
C TRP A 612 -1.09 -0.85 1.24
N THR A 613 0.00 -0.09 1.22
CA THR A 613 0.40 0.77 0.10
C THR A 613 1.85 0.47 -0.23
N ALA A 614 2.18 0.30 -1.52
CA ALA A 614 3.56 0.17 -1.95
C ALA A 614 4.34 1.45 -1.65
N VAL A 615 5.58 1.30 -1.19
CA VAL A 615 6.54 2.37 -0.96
C VAL A 615 7.82 2.06 -1.75
N ALA A 616 8.82 2.95 -1.71
CA ALA A 616 10.05 2.75 -2.47
C ALA A 616 10.68 1.38 -2.20
N ASP A 617 10.94 0.62 -3.26
CA ASP A 617 11.53 -0.71 -3.21
C ASP A 617 12.92 -0.69 -2.55
N LEU A 618 13.24 -1.75 -1.81
CA LEU A 618 14.60 -2.00 -1.32
C LEU A 618 15.59 -2.02 -2.51
N PRO A 619 16.76 -1.39 -2.40
CA PRO A 619 17.71 -1.31 -3.52
C PRO A 619 18.22 -2.65 -4.06
N ILE A 620 18.16 -3.70 -3.25
CA ILE A 620 18.45 -5.09 -3.64
C ILE A 620 17.31 -5.99 -3.18
N ASP A 621 17.07 -7.10 -3.87
CA ASP A 621 16.26 -8.18 -3.33
C ASP A 621 16.99 -8.80 -2.13
N SER A 622 16.33 -9.07 -1.03
CA SER A 622 16.96 -9.73 0.12
C SER A 622 15.93 -10.44 1.00
N TRP A 623 16.29 -11.61 1.50
CA TRP A 623 15.51 -12.32 2.51
C TRP A 623 16.40 -12.81 3.65
N GLY A 624 15.81 -13.06 4.83
CA GLY A 624 16.54 -13.53 6.01
C GLY A 624 17.58 -12.55 6.52
N MET A 625 17.41 -11.27 6.23
CA MET A 625 18.23 -10.18 6.74
C MET A 625 17.92 -9.90 8.21
N GLY A 626 18.89 -9.35 8.93
CA GLY A 626 18.65 -8.69 10.20
C GLY A 626 17.91 -7.37 9.98
N TYR A 627 16.89 -7.11 10.80
CA TYR A 627 16.09 -5.87 10.67
C TYR A 627 15.77 -5.27 12.03
N SER A 628 15.57 -3.97 12.05
CA SER A 628 15.15 -3.23 13.23
C SER A 628 14.52 -1.90 12.84
N THR A 629 13.82 -1.26 13.76
CA THR A 629 13.49 0.16 13.67
C THR A 629 14.25 0.94 14.72
N ALA A 630 14.90 1.99 14.29
CA ALA A 630 15.53 2.96 15.18
C ALA A 630 15.60 4.32 14.48
N ASP A 631 15.59 5.38 15.25
CA ASP A 631 15.70 6.77 14.77
C ASP A 631 14.69 7.12 13.64
N GLY A 632 13.47 6.57 13.72
CA GLY A 632 12.44 6.80 12.73
C GLY A 632 12.64 6.12 11.37
N LYS A 633 13.57 5.16 11.28
CA LYS A 633 13.91 4.44 10.04
C LYS A 633 13.75 2.93 10.20
N LEU A 634 13.41 2.27 9.09
CA LEU A 634 13.51 0.81 8.99
C LEU A 634 14.92 0.45 8.50
N LEU A 635 15.63 -0.30 9.30
CA LEU A 635 17.02 -0.73 9.06
C LEU A 635 17.02 -2.20 8.65
N VAL A 636 17.80 -2.53 7.63
CA VAL A 636 18.02 -3.92 7.18
C VAL A 636 19.50 -4.15 6.90
N SER A 637 20.03 -5.35 7.19
CA SER A 637 21.43 -5.69 6.89
C SER A 637 21.64 -7.19 6.74
N GLY A 638 22.46 -7.56 5.77
CA GLY A 638 22.77 -8.95 5.46
C GLY A 638 21.65 -9.65 4.68
N GLY A 639 21.53 -10.95 4.84
CA GLY A 639 20.54 -11.76 4.15
C GLY A 639 21.05 -12.37 2.85
N VAL A 640 20.13 -12.96 2.08
CA VAL A 640 20.39 -13.59 0.79
C VAL A 640 19.73 -12.80 -0.33
N THR A 641 20.48 -12.53 -1.36
CA THR A 641 20.10 -11.73 -2.55
C THR A 641 20.30 -12.56 -3.83
N ASP A 642 20.08 -11.95 -4.99
CA ASP A 642 20.22 -12.56 -6.31
C ASP A 642 19.36 -13.85 -6.45
N GLY A 643 18.11 -13.80 -6.02
CA GLY A 643 17.17 -14.91 -6.17
C GLY A 643 17.62 -16.18 -5.43
N PHE A 644 18.06 -16.11 -4.20
CA PHE A 644 18.53 -17.22 -3.34
C PHE A 644 19.98 -17.69 -3.58
N THR A 645 20.83 -16.90 -4.22
CA THR A 645 22.16 -17.39 -4.59
C THR A 645 23.32 -16.71 -3.86
N THR A 646 23.11 -15.59 -3.17
CA THR A 646 24.21 -14.80 -2.63
C THR A 646 23.93 -14.33 -1.22
N ILE A 647 24.75 -14.72 -0.23
CA ILE A 647 24.74 -14.07 1.09
C ILE A 647 25.53 -12.77 0.99
N THR A 648 25.02 -11.70 1.56
CA THR A 648 25.62 -10.37 1.52
C THR A 648 25.80 -9.76 2.91
N ASN A 649 26.70 -8.77 3.04
CA ASN A 649 26.84 -7.91 4.23
C ASN A 649 26.34 -6.48 4.00
N ARG A 650 25.64 -6.21 2.89
CA ARG A 650 25.07 -4.90 2.60
C ARG A 650 23.95 -4.57 3.60
N GLY A 651 23.79 -3.27 3.85
CA GLY A 651 22.69 -2.76 4.66
C GLY A 651 22.08 -1.49 4.10
N TYR A 652 20.83 -1.24 4.46
CA TYR A 652 20.06 -0.07 4.01
C TYR A 652 19.16 0.44 5.11
N ALA A 653 18.89 1.74 5.09
CA ALA A 653 17.94 2.43 5.95
C ALA A 653 16.85 3.09 5.11
N TYR A 654 15.61 2.78 5.38
CA TYR A 654 14.45 3.41 4.78
C TYR A 654 13.96 4.57 5.62
N ASP A 655 13.78 5.71 4.99
CA ASP A 655 13.21 6.92 5.58
C ASP A 655 11.78 7.14 5.05
N PRO A 656 10.76 6.94 5.89
CA PRO A 656 9.37 7.17 5.48
C PRO A 656 9.03 8.62 5.13
N GLY A 657 9.78 9.58 5.68
CA GLY A 657 9.54 11.01 5.43
C GLY A 657 9.89 11.43 4.01
N SER A 658 10.90 10.79 3.43
CA SER A 658 11.34 11.05 2.04
C SER A 658 10.99 9.94 1.06
N ASP A 659 10.43 8.81 1.54
CA ASP A 659 10.19 7.60 0.77
C ASP A 659 11.44 7.13 0.01
N THR A 660 12.59 7.08 0.72
CA THR A 660 13.87 6.72 0.10
C THR A 660 14.68 5.76 0.95
N TRP A 661 15.50 4.95 0.29
CA TRP A 661 16.50 4.11 0.91
C TRP A 661 17.89 4.75 0.81
N THR A 662 18.64 4.71 1.91
CA THR A 662 20.05 5.10 1.95
C THR A 662 20.90 3.91 2.33
N ALA A 663 22.08 3.77 1.73
CA ALA A 663 23.00 2.69 2.08
C ALA A 663 23.55 2.90 3.51
N LEU A 664 23.55 1.83 4.28
CA LEU A 664 24.28 1.73 5.54
C LEU A 664 25.71 1.22 5.27
N PRO A 665 26.64 1.45 6.21
CA PRO A 665 27.93 0.76 6.17
C PRO A 665 27.73 -0.76 6.09
N ASN A 666 28.52 -1.45 5.26
CA ASN A 666 28.48 -2.91 5.24
C ASN A 666 28.82 -3.48 6.62
N SER A 667 28.07 -4.48 7.07
CA SER A 667 28.36 -5.18 8.33
C SER A 667 29.67 -5.99 8.25
N ASN A 668 30.26 -6.29 9.41
CA ASN A 668 31.53 -7.02 9.45
C ASN A 668 31.39 -8.45 8.92
N ASN A 669 30.21 -9.02 9.00
CA ASN A 669 29.96 -10.42 8.62
C ASN A 669 28.80 -10.53 7.63
N ALA A 670 29.02 -11.24 6.53
CA ALA A 670 27.97 -11.67 5.61
C ALA A 670 27.27 -12.88 6.22
N VAL A 671 26.07 -12.66 6.75
CA VAL A 671 25.23 -13.70 7.38
C VAL A 671 23.77 -13.52 7.01
N TYR A 672 23.03 -14.60 7.05
CA TYR A 672 21.57 -14.62 6.89
C TYR A 672 20.93 -15.36 8.06
N ARG A 673 19.63 -15.15 8.31
CA ARG A 673 18.87 -15.75 9.40
C ARG A 673 19.46 -15.46 10.80
N GLY A 674 20.16 -14.34 10.93
CA GLY A 674 20.61 -13.83 12.25
C GLY A 674 19.44 -13.16 12.97
N GLY A 675 19.50 -13.14 14.31
CA GLY A 675 18.64 -12.32 15.14
C GLY A 675 19.04 -10.85 15.04
N SER A 676 18.07 -9.95 15.17
CA SER A 676 18.33 -8.51 15.17
C SER A 676 17.34 -7.79 16.07
N ALA A 677 17.79 -6.72 16.68
CA ALA A 677 16.96 -5.89 17.53
C ALA A 677 17.41 -4.43 17.48
N CYS A 678 16.59 -3.55 18.05
CA CYS A 678 16.90 -2.13 18.17
C CYS A 678 18.20 -1.87 18.95
N GLY A 679 18.86 -0.79 18.62
CA GLY A 679 20.28 -0.58 18.81
C GLY A 679 21.04 -1.05 17.57
N PHE A 680 20.33 -1.59 16.59
CA PHE A 680 20.74 -2.31 15.41
C PHE A 680 21.85 -3.33 15.70
N TYR A 681 21.54 -4.20 16.65
CA TYR A 681 22.33 -5.40 16.92
C TYR A 681 22.05 -6.48 15.88
N LYS A 682 23.09 -7.20 15.48
CA LYS A 682 23.02 -8.45 14.72
C LYS A 682 23.62 -9.55 15.56
N ILE A 683 22.86 -10.62 15.80
CA ILE A 683 23.22 -11.72 16.69
C ILE A 683 23.27 -13.02 15.91
N GLY A 684 24.44 -13.64 15.83
CA GLY A 684 24.61 -14.90 15.16
C GLY A 684 24.26 -14.84 13.68
N GLY A 685 23.56 -15.85 13.21
CA GLY A 685 23.19 -16.06 11.81
C GLY A 685 23.88 -17.26 11.21
N ALA A 686 23.68 -17.50 9.94
CA ALA A 686 24.33 -18.58 9.17
C ALA A 686 25.23 -18.03 8.08
N THR A 687 26.28 -18.72 7.81
CA THR A 687 27.15 -18.60 6.64
C THR A 687 26.86 -19.77 5.67
N GLU A 688 27.67 -19.94 4.65
CA GLU A 688 27.55 -21.06 3.69
C GLU A 688 27.36 -22.42 4.40
N GLY A 689 26.52 -23.28 3.87
CA GLY A 689 26.31 -24.64 4.36
C GLY A 689 25.59 -24.75 5.70
N TRP A 690 24.76 -23.73 6.06
CA TRP A 690 24.02 -23.70 7.34
C TRP A 690 24.92 -23.67 8.59
N ASN A 691 26.13 -23.13 8.46
CA ASN A 691 27.04 -22.99 9.59
C ASN A 691 26.59 -21.82 10.47
N ALA A 692 26.00 -22.13 11.60
CA ALA A 692 25.64 -21.13 12.60
C ALA A 692 26.89 -20.48 13.21
N VAL A 693 26.87 -19.17 13.41
CA VAL A 693 27.98 -18.41 13.99
C VAL A 693 27.63 -17.80 15.35
N LYS A 694 28.65 -17.40 16.11
CA LYS A 694 28.51 -16.71 17.41
C LYS A 694 28.59 -15.19 17.30
N ASN A 695 29.11 -14.70 16.18
CA ASN A 695 29.42 -13.30 16.01
C ASN A 695 28.24 -12.42 16.37
N SER A 696 28.50 -11.39 17.15
CA SER A 696 27.53 -10.36 17.48
C SER A 696 28.14 -9.00 17.20
N GLU A 697 27.38 -8.13 16.57
CA GLU A 697 27.85 -6.80 16.16
C GLU A 697 26.74 -5.76 16.30
N LEU A 698 27.15 -4.53 16.47
CA LEU A 698 26.30 -3.36 16.66
C LEU A 698 26.67 -2.28 15.63
N LEU A 699 25.70 -1.69 14.98
CA LEU A 699 25.89 -0.43 14.27
C LEU A 699 25.59 0.74 15.23
N PRO A 700 26.61 1.48 15.71
CA PRO A 700 26.39 2.59 16.63
C PRO A 700 25.57 3.72 16.00
N GLY A 701 24.83 4.44 16.83
CA GLY A 701 24.03 5.59 16.41
C GLY A 701 22.59 5.26 16.01
N TYR A 702 22.15 4.01 16.23
CA TYR A 702 20.78 3.55 16.07
C TYR A 702 20.22 2.94 17.35
N ASP A 703 20.43 3.62 18.45
CA ASP A 703 20.22 3.13 19.82
C ASP A 703 18.91 3.67 20.47
N GLN A 704 18.16 4.46 19.76
CA GLN A 704 16.91 5.01 20.26
C GLN A 704 15.73 4.07 19.97
N CYS A 705 15.56 3.10 20.85
CA CYS A 705 14.69 1.94 20.65
C CYS A 705 13.34 2.04 21.32
N VAL A 706 13.20 2.79 22.36
CA VAL A 706 12.01 2.79 23.24
C VAL A 706 11.77 4.17 23.80
N GLY A 707 10.52 4.46 24.04
CA GLY A 707 9.92 5.64 24.66
C GLY A 707 10.88 6.69 25.23
N ILE A 708 10.47 7.90 25.18
CA ILE A 708 11.25 9.04 25.65
C ILE A 708 10.81 9.31 27.08
N PRO A 709 11.42 8.67 28.11
CA PRO A 709 10.95 8.76 29.49
C PRO A 709 11.07 10.18 30.06
N TRP A 710 12.02 10.98 29.53
CA TRP A 710 12.20 12.38 29.90
C TRP A 710 11.17 13.34 29.28
N LEU A 711 10.31 12.85 28.37
CA LEU A 711 9.30 13.64 27.67
C LEU A 711 7.92 13.01 27.88
N SER A 712 6.94 13.79 28.29
CA SER A 712 5.55 13.37 28.37
C SER A 712 4.62 14.48 27.89
N VAL A 713 3.40 14.09 27.49
CA VAL A 713 2.33 15.00 27.10
C VAL A 713 1.10 14.72 27.94
N ASP A 714 0.32 15.76 28.26
CA ASP A 714 -0.87 15.66 29.09
C ASP A 714 -2.02 14.88 28.39
N ARG A 715 -2.03 14.84 27.08
CA ARG A 715 -3.01 14.10 26.28
C ARG A 715 -2.42 13.58 24.97
N THR A 716 -2.89 12.43 24.53
CA THR A 716 -2.45 11.77 23.29
C THR A 716 -3.45 11.83 22.16
N GLU A 717 -4.67 12.31 22.44
CA GLU A 717 -5.72 12.51 21.45
C GLU A 717 -6.60 13.71 21.83
N VAL A 718 -7.00 14.51 20.83
CA VAL A 718 -7.87 15.67 21.01
C VAL A 718 -8.63 15.98 19.73
N THR A 719 -9.89 16.41 19.83
CA THR A 719 -10.65 16.93 18.70
C THR A 719 -10.62 18.45 18.72
N ILE A 720 -10.21 19.05 17.58
CA ILE A 720 -10.08 20.50 17.39
C ILE A 720 -11.10 20.95 16.34
N GLN A 721 -11.99 21.88 16.71
CA GLN A 721 -12.99 22.42 15.80
C GLN A 721 -12.35 23.36 14.76
N PRO A 722 -12.98 23.61 13.60
CA PRO A 722 -12.50 24.57 12.62
C PRO A 722 -12.22 25.94 13.22
N GLY A 723 -11.02 26.47 12.97
CA GLY A 723 -10.56 27.76 13.49
C GLY A 723 -10.05 27.77 14.94
N GLU A 724 -10.31 26.71 15.70
CA GLU A 724 -9.87 26.61 17.10
C GLU A 724 -8.42 26.16 17.26
N SER A 725 -7.88 26.42 18.43
CA SER A 725 -6.57 25.98 18.90
C SER A 725 -6.69 25.21 20.21
N VAL A 726 -5.81 24.23 20.41
CA VAL A 726 -5.70 23.49 21.66
C VAL A 726 -4.25 23.45 22.10
N ASP A 727 -4.03 23.74 23.37
CA ASP A 727 -2.73 23.67 24.01
C ASP A 727 -2.49 22.26 24.55
N ILE A 728 -1.34 21.71 24.19
CA ILE A 728 -0.80 20.43 24.69
C ILE A 728 0.31 20.77 25.66
N ASN A 729 0.15 20.36 26.92
CA ASN A 729 1.19 20.55 27.91
C ASN A 729 2.27 19.47 27.79
N VAL A 730 3.50 19.88 27.49
CA VAL A 730 4.65 19.02 27.30
C VAL A 730 5.50 19.10 28.57
N SER A 731 5.69 17.99 29.26
CA SER A 731 6.48 17.92 30.48
C SER A 731 7.83 17.24 30.24
N PHE A 732 8.86 17.77 30.86
CA PHE A 732 10.25 17.34 30.80
C PHE A 732 10.73 16.88 32.17
N ASP A 733 11.38 15.73 32.25
CA ASP A 733 11.93 15.17 33.50
C ASP A 733 13.39 14.74 33.26
N ALA A 734 14.33 15.52 33.81
CA ALA A 734 15.76 15.16 33.76
C ALA A 734 16.18 14.17 34.85
N ASN A 735 15.25 13.72 35.69
CA ASN A 735 15.51 12.73 36.73
C ASN A 735 15.09 11.32 36.29
N VAL A 736 15.54 10.91 35.09
CA VAL A 736 15.33 9.59 34.55
C VAL A 736 16.65 8.86 34.35
N THR A 737 16.62 7.53 34.32
CA THR A 737 17.83 6.69 34.27
C THR A 737 18.64 6.85 32.98
N GLU A 738 17.97 7.26 31.92
CA GLU A 738 18.58 7.47 30.59
C GLU A 738 19.42 8.75 30.53
N ILE A 739 19.19 9.70 31.43
CA ILE A 739 19.97 10.94 31.51
C ILE A 739 21.08 10.77 32.50
N THR A 740 22.22 10.27 32.05
CA THR A 740 23.40 10.02 32.87
C THR A 740 24.38 11.17 32.92
N GLN A 741 24.25 12.17 32.07
CA GLN A 741 25.10 13.35 31.94
C GLN A 741 24.30 14.60 31.52
N PRO A 742 24.73 15.81 31.97
CA PRO A 742 24.25 17.07 31.43
C PRO A 742 24.46 17.17 29.91
N GLY A 743 23.55 17.83 29.23
CA GLY A 743 23.63 18.02 27.77
C GLY A 743 22.26 18.28 27.15
N THR A 744 22.21 18.30 25.83
CA THR A 744 20.95 18.48 25.09
C THR A 744 20.45 17.16 24.58
N LEU A 745 19.20 16.84 24.91
CA LEU A 745 18.45 15.69 24.38
C LEU A 745 17.43 16.17 23.36
N THR A 746 17.18 15.38 22.35
CA THR A 746 16.23 15.71 21.28
C THR A 746 15.18 14.64 21.11
N ALA A 747 13.97 15.07 20.74
CA ALA A 747 12.85 14.21 20.41
C ALA A 747 11.99 14.89 19.35
N GLN A 748 10.90 14.23 18.95
CA GLN A 748 9.86 14.81 18.13
C GLN A 748 8.49 14.46 18.70
N LEU A 749 7.56 15.39 18.69
CA LEU A 749 6.14 15.09 18.84
C LEU A 749 5.57 14.82 17.45
N THR A 750 5.06 13.62 17.24
CA THR A 750 4.34 13.27 16.01
C THR A 750 2.89 13.72 16.17
N VAL A 751 2.37 14.38 15.15
CA VAL A 751 1.00 14.86 15.10
C VAL A 751 0.35 14.23 13.89
N SER A 752 -0.75 13.52 14.08
CA SER A 752 -1.47 12.88 12.98
C SER A 752 -2.96 13.14 13.05
N ALA A 753 -3.58 13.38 11.91
CA ALA A 753 -5.02 13.50 11.73
C ALA A 753 -5.41 13.03 10.33
N LYS A 754 -6.67 12.65 10.15
CA LYS A 754 -7.18 12.36 8.80
C LYS A 754 -7.31 13.67 8.04
N THR A 755 -6.45 13.89 7.06
CA THR A 755 -6.41 15.11 6.25
C THR A 755 -6.00 14.76 4.81
N PRO A 756 -6.49 15.47 3.79
CA PRO A 756 -6.10 15.23 2.41
C PRO A 756 -4.75 15.87 2.03
N TYR A 757 -4.14 16.66 2.91
CA TYR A 757 -2.95 17.47 2.61
C TYR A 757 -1.61 16.77 2.91
N GLY A 758 -1.61 15.46 3.07
CA GLY A 758 -0.42 14.69 3.39
C GLY A 758 -0.07 14.68 4.88
N ALA A 759 1.16 14.31 5.20
CA ALA A 759 1.61 14.18 6.58
C ALA A 759 1.75 15.55 7.26
N ILE A 760 1.26 15.64 8.49
CA ILE A 760 1.47 16.81 9.34
C ILE A 760 2.93 16.80 9.83
N PRO A 761 3.67 17.90 9.73
CA PRO A 761 5.05 17.96 10.21
C PRO A 761 5.14 17.60 11.70
N SER A 762 6.17 16.84 12.07
CA SER A 762 6.49 16.60 13.48
C SER A 762 7.02 17.88 14.12
N VAL A 763 6.78 18.06 15.43
CA VAL A 763 7.31 19.18 16.21
C VAL A 763 8.63 18.75 16.85
N PRO A 764 9.78 19.30 16.45
CA PRO A 764 11.06 19.07 17.12
C PRO A 764 11.01 19.48 18.58
N VAL A 765 11.56 18.63 19.45
CA VAL A 765 11.64 18.83 20.89
C VAL A 765 13.10 18.82 21.33
N ALA A 766 13.51 19.80 22.15
CA ALA A 766 14.83 19.83 22.73
C ALA A 766 14.77 20.06 24.25
N LEU A 767 15.44 19.21 25.02
CA LEU A 767 15.65 19.37 26.44
C LEU A 767 17.11 19.65 26.71
N THR A 768 17.43 20.80 27.29
CA THR A 768 18.79 21.13 27.77
C THR A 768 18.87 20.90 29.27
N VAL A 769 19.74 19.98 29.67
CA VAL A 769 20.01 19.69 31.09
C VAL A 769 21.30 20.39 31.52
N ASN A 770 21.17 21.38 32.41
CA ASN A 770 22.27 22.17 32.90
C ASN A 770 23.07 21.40 33.96
N PRO A 771 24.41 21.47 33.95
CA PRO A 771 25.21 20.84 34.96
C PRO A 771 25.06 21.53 36.33
N PRO A 772 25.19 20.76 37.45
CA PRO A 772 25.30 21.34 38.79
C PRO A 772 26.46 22.35 38.85
N LYS A 773 26.28 23.38 39.65
CA LYS A 773 27.31 24.44 39.82
C LYS A 773 28.65 23.90 40.30
N THR A 774 28.68 22.78 41.05
CA THR A 774 29.91 22.15 41.53
C THR A 774 30.62 21.27 40.53
N TRP A 775 30.03 21.09 39.32
CA TRP A 775 30.59 20.21 38.31
C TRP A 775 31.49 20.96 37.31
N GLY A 776 32.53 20.25 36.87
CA GLY A 776 33.37 20.64 35.74
C GLY A 776 33.32 19.60 34.63
N LYS A 777 33.70 19.98 33.45
CA LYS A 777 33.71 19.12 32.24
C LYS A 777 35.13 18.66 31.94
N ILE A 778 35.36 17.36 31.77
CA ILE A 778 36.56 16.85 31.10
C ILE A 778 36.20 16.46 29.69
N THR A 779 36.98 16.85 28.72
CA THR A 779 36.84 16.49 27.32
C THR A 779 38.19 16.24 26.70
N GLY A 780 38.25 15.48 25.61
CA GLY A 780 39.49 15.28 24.89
C GLY A 780 39.30 14.37 23.69
N THR A 781 40.35 14.28 22.91
CA THR A 781 40.40 13.43 21.71
C THR A 781 41.49 12.38 21.90
N VAL A 782 41.17 11.13 21.56
CA VAL A 782 42.16 10.06 21.51
C VAL A 782 42.49 9.82 20.04
N THR A 783 43.76 10.01 19.71
CA THR A 783 44.28 9.74 18.36
C THR A 783 45.31 8.63 18.40
N GLY A 784 45.45 7.91 17.28
CA GLY A 784 46.52 6.95 17.07
C GLY A 784 47.53 7.52 16.07
N VAL A 785 48.83 7.49 16.42
CA VAL A 785 49.91 7.87 15.51
C VAL A 785 50.44 6.60 14.87
N GLY A 786 50.12 6.36 13.61
CA GLY A 786 50.62 5.20 12.87
C GLY A 786 52.11 5.23 12.61
N CYS A 787 52.72 4.12 12.15
CA CYS A 787 54.14 4.00 11.84
C CYS A 787 54.68 5.00 10.79
N THR A 788 53.80 5.58 10.02
CA THR A 788 54.12 6.66 9.07
C THR A 788 54.04 8.07 9.64
N GLY A 789 53.79 8.21 10.97
CA GLY A 789 53.61 9.51 11.60
C GLY A 789 52.27 10.17 11.36
N THR A 790 51.35 9.53 10.62
CA THR A 790 50.00 10.04 10.41
C THR A 790 49.15 9.82 11.66
N SER A 791 48.50 10.89 12.12
CA SER A 791 47.56 10.82 13.26
C SER A 791 46.12 10.69 12.75
N ALA A 792 45.35 9.78 13.33
CA ALA A 792 43.93 9.58 13.05
C ALA A 792 43.14 9.40 14.37
N PRO A 793 41.88 9.85 14.41
CA PRO A 793 41.00 9.62 15.56
C PRO A 793 40.84 8.12 15.84
N LEU A 794 40.90 7.73 17.12
CA LEU A 794 40.64 6.35 17.54
C LEU A 794 39.20 6.21 18.06
N THR A 795 38.32 5.72 17.20
CA THR A 795 36.94 5.36 17.56
C THR A 795 36.93 4.19 18.53
N GLY A 796 36.06 4.24 19.57
CA GLY A 796 35.90 3.15 20.52
C GLY A 796 37.10 2.91 21.41
N ALA A 797 38.08 3.83 21.51
CA ALA A 797 39.14 3.77 22.50
C ALA A 797 38.55 3.89 23.92
N THR A 798 39.03 3.07 24.84
CA THR A 798 38.60 3.10 26.24
C THR A 798 39.29 4.24 26.98
N VAL A 799 38.49 5.14 27.57
CA VAL A 799 39.00 6.19 28.46
C VAL A 799 38.50 5.92 29.87
N ARG A 800 39.37 5.49 30.76
CA ARG A 800 39.08 5.28 32.19
C ARG A 800 39.46 6.53 32.97
N ILE A 801 38.50 7.07 33.68
CA ILE A 801 38.67 8.26 34.51
C ILE A 801 38.39 7.82 35.94
N SER A 802 39.39 7.91 36.83
CA SER A 802 39.27 7.47 38.22
C SER A 802 39.78 8.51 39.22
N SER A 803 39.14 8.53 40.35
CA SER A 803 39.51 9.29 41.54
C SER A 803 39.61 8.35 42.75
N LYS A 804 39.77 8.88 43.99
CA LYS A 804 39.71 8.06 45.19
C LYS A 804 38.33 7.49 45.49
N THR A 805 37.27 8.10 44.93
CA THR A 805 35.87 7.82 45.31
C THR A 805 35.01 7.39 44.13
N ALA A 806 35.46 7.63 42.89
CA ALA A 806 34.66 7.35 41.71
C ALA A 806 35.54 6.81 40.57
N SER A 807 34.97 5.96 39.72
CA SER A 807 35.60 5.46 38.52
C SER A 807 34.57 5.42 37.38
N TYR A 808 34.97 5.96 36.23
CA TYR A 808 34.15 6.03 34.99
C TYR A 808 34.92 5.39 33.88
N THR A 809 34.20 4.67 33.02
CA THR A 809 34.79 4.11 31.81
C THR A 809 33.96 4.63 30.62
N LEU A 810 34.61 5.36 29.71
CA LEU A 810 34.03 5.92 28.53
C LEU A 810 34.61 5.24 27.29
N ARG A 811 33.92 5.36 26.18
CA ARG A 811 34.46 5.05 24.87
C ARG A 811 34.43 6.31 23.99
N THR A 812 35.48 6.48 23.19
CA THR A 812 35.53 7.58 22.25
C THR A 812 34.54 7.38 21.10
N ASP A 813 33.97 8.49 20.63
CA ASP A 813 33.14 8.52 19.45
C ASP A 813 33.98 8.33 18.17
N ARG A 814 33.31 8.44 17.00
CA ARG A 814 33.95 8.32 15.67
C ARG A 814 35.04 9.35 15.38
N ASN A 815 35.01 10.48 16.06
CA ASN A 815 36.04 11.53 15.99
C ASN A 815 37.12 11.34 17.06
N GLY A 816 37.12 10.20 17.75
CA GLY A 816 38.01 9.93 18.86
C GLY A 816 37.71 10.77 20.11
N GLN A 817 36.55 11.46 20.16
CA GLN A 817 36.22 12.38 21.23
C GLN A 817 35.54 11.66 22.40
N TYR A 818 35.80 12.17 23.61
CA TYR A 818 35.11 11.75 24.82
C TYR A 818 34.79 12.98 25.69
N VAL A 819 33.74 12.84 26.49
CA VAL A 819 33.28 13.90 27.39
C VAL A 819 32.69 13.31 28.66
N LEU A 820 32.93 13.97 29.80
CA LEU A 820 32.33 13.61 31.08
C LEU A 820 32.17 14.87 31.91
N TRP A 821 31.00 15.05 32.50
CA TRP A 821 30.76 15.99 33.56
C TRP A 821 30.88 15.28 34.89
N LEU A 822 31.56 15.89 35.87
CA LEU A 822 31.74 15.33 37.22
C LEU A 822 32.00 16.43 38.23
N ASP A 823 31.65 16.11 39.47
CA ASP A 823 31.89 17.03 40.58
C ASP A 823 33.39 17.25 40.80
N VAL A 824 33.79 18.52 40.99
CA VAL A 824 35.20 18.89 41.18
C VAL A 824 35.81 18.36 42.49
N SER A 825 35.00 17.88 43.44
CA SER A 825 35.44 17.16 44.63
C SER A 825 36.15 15.83 44.30
N ASN A 826 35.97 15.29 43.11
CA ASN A 826 36.67 14.10 42.61
C ASN A 826 38.14 14.36 42.24
N ASN A 827 38.57 15.62 42.19
CA ASN A 827 39.99 15.92 41.90
C ASN A 827 40.97 15.39 42.94
N PRO A 828 42.20 14.99 42.56
CA PRO A 828 42.70 14.86 41.19
C PRO A 828 42.20 13.59 40.52
N LEU A 829 42.07 13.64 39.19
CA LEU A 829 41.64 12.52 38.37
C LEU A 829 42.86 11.83 37.73
N THR A 830 42.85 10.53 37.68
CA THR A 830 43.72 9.74 36.81
C THR A 830 42.94 9.35 35.57
N VAL A 831 43.41 9.74 34.39
CA VAL A 831 42.78 9.44 33.10
C VAL A 831 43.69 8.52 32.30
N ILE A 832 43.18 7.38 31.90
CA ILE A 832 43.90 6.36 31.13
C ILE A 832 43.16 6.18 29.81
N ALA A 833 43.85 6.41 28.70
CA ALA A 833 43.33 6.07 27.36
C ALA A 833 44.01 4.80 26.85
N ALA A 834 43.23 3.86 26.35
CA ALA A 834 43.70 2.57 25.85
C ALA A 834 42.88 2.12 24.65
N LYS A 835 43.54 1.44 23.70
CA LYS A 835 42.88 0.78 22.55
C LYS A 835 43.73 -0.46 22.22
N ASP A 836 43.05 -1.55 21.81
CA ASP A 836 43.78 -2.78 21.41
C ASP A 836 44.73 -2.50 20.24
N GLY A 837 45.96 -2.95 20.35
CA GLY A 837 47.04 -2.70 19.40
C GLY A 837 47.76 -1.35 19.57
N TRP A 838 47.43 -0.60 20.63
CA TRP A 838 48.02 0.71 20.95
C TRP A 838 48.51 0.74 22.41
N ALA A 839 49.66 1.38 22.63
CA ALA A 839 50.20 1.59 23.96
C ALA A 839 49.34 2.56 24.76
N SER A 840 48.86 2.14 25.92
CA SER A 840 48.03 2.98 26.79
C SER A 840 48.77 4.20 27.31
N GLN A 841 48.10 5.31 27.45
CA GLN A 841 48.66 6.53 28.08
C GLN A 841 47.85 6.91 29.33
N THR A 842 48.56 7.46 30.33
CA THR A 842 47.99 7.91 31.59
C THR A 842 48.31 9.38 31.82
N ARG A 843 47.32 10.16 32.26
CA ARG A 843 47.52 11.56 32.69
C ARG A 843 46.80 11.84 34.00
N SER A 844 47.36 12.73 34.81
CA SER A 844 46.69 13.31 35.97
C SER A 844 46.03 14.62 35.53
N VAL A 845 44.76 14.79 35.80
CA VAL A 845 43.95 15.93 35.37
C VAL A 845 43.19 16.52 36.56
N LYS A 846 43.05 17.83 36.63
CA LYS A 846 42.15 18.54 37.56
C LYS A 846 41.13 19.32 36.81
N VAL A 847 39.86 18.95 36.91
CA VAL A 847 38.75 19.71 36.35
C VAL A 847 38.45 20.94 37.20
N LYS A 848 38.02 22.01 36.50
CA LYS A 848 37.62 23.27 37.16
C LYS A 848 36.10 23.42 37.02
N GLN A 849 35.50 23.93 38.08
CA GLN A 849 34.08 24.22 38.18
C GLN A 849 33.59 25.04 36.98
N GLY A 850 32.48 24.62 36.35
CA GLY A 850 31.81 25.36 35.28
C GLY A 850 32.60 25.47 33.97
N THR A 851 33.77 24.85 33.84
CA THR A 851 34.62 24.95 32.64
C THR A 851 34.96 23.58 32.06
N ALA A 852 35.36 23.58 30.79
CA ALA A 852 35.87 22.38 30.13
C ALA A 852 37.40 22.29 30.34
N THR A 853 37.88 21.14 30.76
CA THR A 853 39.30 20.80 30.86
C THR A 853 39.63 19.80 29.76
N MET A 854 40.59 20.13 28.91
CA MET A 854 41.02 19.26 27.81
C MET A 854 42.06 18.26 28.27
N ALA A 855 41.91 17.02 27.84
CA ALA A 855 42.87 15.93 28.10
C ALA A 855 42.94 15.03 26.85
N ASP A 856 43.73 15.47 25.88
CA ASP A 856 43.93 14.73 24.62
C ASP A 856 45.00 13.64 24.79
N PHE A 857 44.85 12.54 24.06
CA PHE A 857 45.80 11.42 24.06
C PHE A 857 46.20 11.12 22.60
N SER A 858 47.49 10.81 22.45
CA SER A 858 48.05 10.38 21.17
C SER A 858 48.73 9.05 21.39
N LEU A 859 48.00 7.95 21.09
CA LEU A 859 48.51 6.61 21.34
C LEU A 859 49.46 6.16 20.22
N GLU A 860 50.53 5.44 20.61
CA GLU A 860 51.46 4.82 19.68
C GLU A 860 51.16 3.32 19.55
N PRO A 861 51.52 2.64 18.45
CA PRO A 861 51.32 1.21 18.31
C PRO A 861 52.04 0.42 19.40
N ASP A 862 51.42 -0.67 19.90
CA ASP A 862 52.04 -1.57 20.92
C ASP A 862 53.25 -2.32 20.37
N ARG A 863 53.43 -2.38 19.05
CA ARG A 863 54.51 -3.11 18.41
C ARG A 863 55.46 -2.14 17.72
N THR A 864 56.76 -2.42 17.80
CA THR A 864 57.77 -1.66 17.04
C THR A 864 57.37 -1.63 15.58
N CYS A 865 57.23 -0.44 15.04
CA CYS A 865 57.05 -0.23 13.64
C CYS A 865 58.17 -0.88 12.84
N PRO A 866 57.87 -1.60 11.71
CA PRO A 866 58.86 -2.20 10.86
C PRO A 866 59.75 -1.20 10.18
#